data_ccba6dd99b785f4a192939710ecf6dc3
#
_entry.id   ccba6dd99b785f4a192939710ecf6dc3
#
_cell.length_a   1.000
_cell.length_b   1.000
_cell.length_c   1.000
_cell.angle_alpha   90.00
_cell.angle_beta   90.00
_cell.angle_gamma   90.00
#
_symmetry.space_group_name_H-M   'P 1'
#
loop_
_entity.id
_entity.type
_entity.pdbx_description
1 polymer ?
#
loop_
_entity_poly.entity_id
_entity_poly.type
_entity_poly.pdbx_seq_one_letter_code
_entity_poly.pdbx_strand_id
1 'polypeptide(L)'
;MRILLFFVITFFTFIQLSAQTTRNLNSENWTFQQKGDSKWLKAGVPGSVHTDLMLNNIIPNPYKDVNDAKVQWVENEDWTYKTSFDLTDAERKAQNIQLKFNGLDTYTKVFLNGKLILDANNMFRIWEVLVKDFLKYKNNLLEIQFKSSSNEGKQLANLLPYKLPEGERVFTRKAQYQYGWDWGPRLVTAGIYKPIELISWSNFKLNDLSYEILKLDKNKAKVKFKFIIQSKRNSTTEIEFNQKKYSQKLTKGINHFSIDEIIQNPKLWWPNGMGEQYLYDYQFKIKQGNEQVSKHLKFGLRTIELLQEKDKVGSSFYFKINGIPTYIKGANYIPQDNFVSRVSKNDYEKLINSSVEANMNMIRIWGGGIYDDDYFYELCDEKGLLVWQDFMYACAFYPGDQDFLNNVKQETIDQVNRLKNHTSIALWCGNNEIDEAWHNWGYQKQMGWSKQDSLSIWNDYQTTFHYIIPNVLDSILPKSENRYWPSSPSIGWGKKESLTQGDSHYWGVWWGMEPFEMYEKKVPRFASEYGFQGMPTLETVISMFSVKDTLSKNSATILAHQKHPKGWETINEYMQRDYIVPTDFVQYNYVSQLLQARGTQIAIEAHRRAKPYNMGSLYWQLNDVWPVTSWASLDKLGNWKALHYQVKRSFENVLISVEKEENVYKIYIVNDLLKDLKGKVKFSVIDFNGNKRWINDKDVTILSNTSTKIMELNDEVLKGISLTKAFLRIEFESNGEKYSRNYFFEKPKDLALTKPTIKIKKINHNQFEISTNVLAKDVYLLDENNQFDDNFFDLIPNESRIITGKNIIKNLKIYSLYDTMNAENQ
;
A
#
# COMPACT_ATOMS: atom_id res chain seq x y z
N MET A 1 -52.27 64.52 -16.05
CA MET A 1 -51.93 63.91 -14.73
C MET A 1 -51.75 62.43 -14.92
N ARG A 2 -50.51 61.94 -15.10
CA ARG A 2 -50.20 60.55 -15.30
C ARG A 2 -49.67 60.00 -13.97
N ILE A 3 -50.36 59.02 -13.37
CA ILE A 3 -50.00 58.37 -12.14
C ILE A 3 -49.05 57.25 -12.51
N LEU A 4 -47.77 57.35 -12.06
CA LEU A 4 -46.77 56.25 -12.13
C LEU A 4 -46.97 55.33 -10.92
N LEU A 5 -47.44 54.12 -11.15
CA LEU A 5 -47.43 53.09 -10.15
C LEU A 5 -46.01 52.45 -10.10
N PHE A 6 -45.33 52.67 -8.97
CA PHE A 6 -44.09 51.93 -8.65
C PHE A 6 -44.43 50.53 -8.08
N PHE A 7 -44.15 49.48 -8.84
CA PHE A 7 -44.11 48.10 -8.31
C PHE A 7 -42.79 47.89 -7.58
N VAL A 8 -42.84 47.82 -6.24
CA VAL A 8 -41.73 47.37 -5.43
C VAL A 8 -41.71 45.85 -5.47
N ILE A 9 -40.83 45.25 -6.28
CA ILE A 9 -40.51 43.81 -6.27
C ILE A 9 -39.57 43.55 -5.10
N THR A 10 -40.10 43.08 -3.98
CA THR A 10 -39.31 42.56 -2.85
C THR A 10 -38.74 41.21 -3.25
N PHE A 11 -37.47 41.20 -3.59
CA PHE A 11 -36.70 39.96 -3.73
C PHE A 11 -36.51 39.37 -2.33
N PHE A 12 -37.33 38.38 -1.95
CA PHE A 12 -37.00 37.49 -0.85
C PHE A 12 -35.87 36.58 -1.26
N THR A 13 -34.63 36.94 -0.96
CA THR A 13 -33.51 36.03 -0.98
C THR A 13 -33.74 35.01 0.12
N PHE A 14 -34.20 33.81 -0.26
CA PHE A 14 -34.20 32.66 0.64
C PHE A 14 -32.73 32.31 0.96
N ILE A 15 -32.27 32.70 2.14
CA ILE A 15 -30.98 32.24 2.66
C ILE A 15 -31.19 30.75 2.99
N GLN A 16 -30.64 29.90 2.14
CA GLN A 16 -30.57 28.47 2.39
C GLN A 16 -29.56 28.20 3.53
N LEU A 17 -30.06 27.71 4.66
CA LEU A 17 -29.24 27.37 5.82
C LEU A 17 -28.68 25.97 5.62
N SER A 18 -27.37 25.76 5.88
CA SER A 18 -26.82 24.43 5.94
C SER A 18 -27.43 23.67 7.11
N ALA A 19 -27.98 22.48 6.83
CA ALA A 19 -28.58 21.62 7.86
C ALA A 19 -27.52 21.06 8.82
N GLN A 20 -26.32 20.87 8.31
CA GLN A 20 -25.16 20.35 9.03
C GLN A 20 -23.95 21.18 8.65
N THR A 21 -23.21 21.64 9.64
CA THR A 21 -21.91 22.28 9.44
C THR A 21 -20.83 21.49 10.15
N THR A 22 -19.66 21.41 9.51
CA THR A 22 -18.46 20.78 10.07
C THR A 22 -17.34 21.79 10.12
N ARG A 23 -16.76 21.99 11.29
CA ARG A 23 -15.57 22.82 11.50
C ARG A 23 -14.45 21.97 12.05
N ASN A 24 -13.29 22.09 11.44
CA ASN A 24 -12.08 21.43 11.89
C ASN A 24 -11.41 22.25 13.00
N LEU A 25 -11.03 21.60 14.11
CA LEU A 25 -10.34 22.23 15.24
C LEU A 25 -8.81 22.11 15.15
N ASN A 26 -8.27 21.66 14.03
CA ASN A 26 -6.82 21.47 13.86
C ASN A 26 -6.03 22.80 13.84
N SER A 27 -6.63 23.89 13.36
CA SER A 27 -6.02 25.22 13.26
C SER A 27 -6.04 26.00 14.57
N GLU A 28 -6.65 25.48 15.63
CA GLU A 28 -6.64 26.13 16.95
C GLU A 28 -5.22 26.09 17.56
N ASN A 29 -4.99 26.96 18.53
CA ASN A 29 -3.67 27.03 19.20
C ASN A 29 -3.49 25.86 20.18
N TRP A 30 -2.99 24.75 19.68
CA TRP A 30 -2.72 23.56 20.48
C TRP A 30 -1.40 23.68 21.23
N THR A 31 -1.42 23.25 22.47
CA THR A 31 -0.24 23.08 23.31
C THR A 31 -0.22 21.68 23.90
N PHE A 32 0.97 21.17 24.21
CA PHE A 32 1.13 19.87 24.86
C PHE A 32 2.13 19.94 26.01
N GLN A 33 2.08 18.95 26.89
CA GLN A 33 2.89 18.87 28.08
C GLN A 33 3.11 17.40 28.46
N GLN A 34 4.33 17.07 28.89
CA GLN A 34 4.58 15.80 29.60
C GLN A 34 3.91 15.86 30.97
N LYS A 35 3.30 14.78 31.42
CA LYS A 35 2.66 14.72 32.74
C LYS A 35 3.69 14.95 33.85
N GLY A 36 3.36 15.88 34.74
CA GLY A 36 4.23 16.27 35.85
C GLY A 36 5.21 17.42 35.54
N ASP A 37 5.33 17.82 34.28
CA ASP A 37 6.05 19.04 33.91
C ASP A 37 5.18 20.29 34.18
N SER A 38 5.79 21.44 34.35
CA SER A 38 5.11 22.73 34.51
C SER A 38 4.93 23.49 33.19
N LYS A 39 5.75 23.18 32.17
CA LYS A 39 5.83 23.93 30.92
C LYS A 39 4.94 23.37 29.83
N TRP A 40 4.10 24.23 29.26
CA TRP A 40 3.35 23.95 28.04
C TRP A 40 4.14 24.35 26.79
N LEU A 41 4.23 23.43 25.84
CA LEU A 41 4.95 23.58 24.57
C LEU A 41 3.93 23.68 23.41
N LYS A 42 4.34 24.25 22.29
CA LYS A 42 3.53 24.31 21.07
C LYS A 42 3.34 22.91 20.48
N ALA A 43 2.12 22.57 20.07
CA ALA A 43 1.76 21.33 19.41
C ALA A 43 1.22 21.56 18.00
N GLY A 44 1.43 20.59 17.12
CA GLY A 44 0.79 20.48 15.82
C GLY A 44 -0.35 19.44 15.88
N VAL A 45 -1.52 19.76 15.33
CA VAL A 45 -2.65 18.84 15.22
C VAL A 45 -3.21 18.90 13.81
N PRO A 46 -3.31 17.73 13.09
CA PRO A 46 -2.87 16.40 13.49
C PRO A 46 -1.36 16.30 13.72
N GLY A 47 -0.97 15.45 14.70
CA GLY A 47 0.42 15.29 15.09
C GLY A 47 0.63 14.11 16.02
N SER A 48 1.87 14.00 16.49
CA SER A 48 2.24 13.07 17.55
C SER A 48 3.21 13.74 18.51
N VAL A 49 3.34 13.20 19.72
CA VAL A 49 4.30 13.69 20.72
C VAL A 49 5.71 13.79 20.14
N HIS A 50 6.15 12.79 19.35
CA HIS A 50 7.48 12.82 18.75
C HIS A 50 7.65 14.00 17.79
N THR A 51 6.66 14.29 16.94
CA THR A 51 6.72 15.43 16.01
C THR A 51 6.74 16.76 16.74
N ASP A 52 6.01 16.85 17.84
CA ASP A 52 5.92 18.05 18.65
C ASP A 52 7.20 18.27 19.50
N LEU A 53 7.81 17.21 20.01
CA LEU A 53 9.10 17.27 20.69
C LEU A 53 10.22 17.70 19.73
N MET A 54 10.20 17.18 18.48
CA MET A 54 11.12 17.65 17.43
C MET A 54 10.89 19.14 17.08
N LEU A 55 9.63 19.55 16.94
CA LEU A 55 9.27 20.95 16.65
C LEU A 55 9.81 21.91 17.72
N ASN A 56 9.86 21.48 18.97
CA ASN A 56 10.36 22.26 20.11
C ASN A 56 11.87 21.99 20.41
N ASN A 57 12.58 21.24 19.57
CA ASN A 57 14.00 20.90 19.71
C ASN A 57 14.33 20.15 21.03
N ILE A 58 13.40 19.35 21.55
CA ILE A 58 13.58 18.53 22.75
C ILE A 58 14.24 17.20 22.39
N ILE A 59 13.88 16.63 21.25
CA ILE A 59 14.46 15.38 20.75
C ILE A 59 15.10 15.62 19.36
N PRO A 60 16.17 14.90 19.03
CA PRO A 60 16.70 14.90 17.67
C PRO A 60 15.75 14.21 16.70
N ASN A 61 15.95 14.44 15.39
CA ASN A 61 15.23 13.69 14.36
C ASN A 61 15.62 12.20 14.43
N PRO A 62 14.70 11.28 14.75
CA PRO A 62 14.99 9.85 14.88
C PRO A 62 15.37 9.17 13.57
N TYR A 63 15.14 9.82 12.41
CA TYR A 63 15.51 9.30 11.09
C TYR A 63 16.96 9.62 10.69
N LYS A 64 17.73 10.21 11.59
CA LYS A 64 19.13 10.58 11.40
C LYS A 64 20.03 9.81 12.34
N ASP A 65 21.19 9.41 11.82
CA ASP A 65 22.24 8.75 12.60
C ASP A 65 21.72 7.53 13.38
N VAL A 66 21.98 7.49 14.67
CA VAL A 66 21.46 6.48 15.64
C VAL A 66 20.42 7.10 16.58
N ASN A 67 19.72 8.13 16.14
CA ASN A 67 18.86 8.92 17.02
C ASN A 67 17.56 8.21 17.41
N ASP A 68 17.12 7.18 16.66
CA ASP A 68 16.00 6.35 17.03
C ASP A 68 16.19 5.73 18.43
N ALA A 69 17.41 5.33 18.77
CA ALA A 69 17.74 4.81 20.11
C ALA A 69 17.65 5.87 21.23
N LYS A 70 17.86 7.16 20.90
CA LYS A 70 17.88 8.26 21.90
C LYS A 70 16.48 8.71 22.32
N VAL A 71 15.45 8.36 21.57
CA VAL A 71 14.07 8.84 21.79
C VAL A 71 13.15 7.80 22.41
N GLN A 72 13.68 6.64 22.83
CA GLN A 72 12.90 5.53 23.38
C GLN A 72 12.18 5.86 24.70
N TRP A 73 12.63 6.87 25.43
CA TRP A 73 12.01 7.30 26.66
C TRP A 73 10.60 7.87 26.47
N VAL A 74 10.30 8.42 25.28
CA VAL A 74 9.03 9.10 24.95
C VAL A 74 7.84 8.15 25.09
N GLU A 75 8.00 6.86 24.75
CA GLU A 75 6.94 5.86 24.82
C GLU A 75 6.51 5.49 26.24
N ASN A 76 7.33 5.82 27.25
CA ASN A 76 7.06 5.46 28.64
C ASN A 76 6.35 6.58 29.43
N GLU A 77 6.15 7.74 28.81
CA GLU A 77 5.58 8.92 29.43
C GLU A 77 4.11 9.13 29.06
N ASP A 78 3.37 9.76 29.98
CA ASP A 78 2.01 10.24 29.73
C ASP A 78 2.05 11.69 29.26
N TRP A 79 1.12 12.05 28.37
CA TRP A 79 1.10 13.36 27.72
C TRP A 79 -0.28 13.99 27.75
N THR A 80 -0.33 15.33 27.80
CA THR A 80 -1.58 16.09 27.76
C THR A 80 -1.53 17.14 26.68
N TYR A 81 -2.56 17.16 25.83
CA TYR A 81 -2.79 18.19 24.82
C TYR A 81 -3.95 19.09 25.26
N LYS A 82 -3.90 20.37 24.95
CA LYS A 82 -5.04 21.27 25.17
C LYS A 82 -5.11 22.37 24.15
N THR A 83 -6.35 22.83 23.92
CA THR A 83 -6.66 24.04 23.16
C THR A 83 -7.91 24.70 23.71
N SER A 84 -8.17 25.95 23.32
CA SER A 84 -9.44 26.61 23.58
C SER A 84 -10.04 27.13 22.28
N PHE A 85 -11.38 27.10 22.18
CA PHE A 85 -12.12 27.54 21.02
C PHE A 85 -13.44 28.23 21.40
N ASP A 86 -13.92 29.10 20.52
CA ASP A 86 -15.20 29.75 20.62
C ASP A 86 -16.23 29.13 19.68
N LEU A 87 -17.50 29.20 20.03
CA LEU A 87 -18.57 28.79 19.12
C LEU A 87 -18.89 29.96 18.16
N THR A 88 -19.06 29.61 16.88
CA THR A 88 -19.65 30.55 15.90
C THR A 88 -21.13 30.79 16.17
N ASP A 89 -21.70 31.84 15.56
CA ASP A 89 -23.15 32.13 15.73
C ASP A 89 -24.05 31.02 15.20
N ALA A 90 -23.63 30.32 14.14
CA ALA A 90 -24.35 29.17 13.61
C ALA A 90 -24.33 27.99 14.59
N GLU A 91 -23.14 27.67 15.15
CA GLU A 91 -22.98 26.58 16.13
C GLU A 91 -23.78 26.86 17.40
N ARG A 92 -23.83 28.12 17.89
CA ARG A 92 -24.64 28.50 19.06
C ARG A 92 -26.13 28.24 18.86
N LYS A 93 -26.64 28.50 17.64
CA LYS A 93 -28.05 28.33 17.28
C LYS A 93 -28.39 26.86 17.00
N ALA A 94 -27.44 26.03 16.70
CA ALA A 94 -27.66 24.60 16.42
C ALA A 94 -28.21 23.87 17.64
N GLN A 95 -29.17 22.97 17.43
CA GLN A 95 -29.79 22.19 18.52
C GLN A 95 -28.86 21.09 19.02
N ASN A 96 -27.94 20.59 18.16
CA ASN A 96 -26.98 19.56 18.50
C ASN A 96 -25.59 19.99 18.06
N ILE A 97 -24.64 19.69 18.90
CA ILE A 97 -23.21 19.83 18.60
C ILE A 97 -22.52 18.54 19.04
N GLN A 98 -21.66 18.02 18.18
CA GLN A 98 -20.93 16.79 18.35
C GLN A 98 -19.44 17.06 18.09
N LEU A 99 -18.57 16.52 18.95
CA LEU A 99 -17.16 16.35 18.63
C LEU A 99 -16.97 14.99 18.00
N LYS A 100 -16.24 14.97 16.88
CA LYS A 100 -15.80 13.75 16.20
C LYS A 100 -14.29 13.72 16.16
N PHE A 101 -13.72 12.66 16.75
CA PHE A 101 -12.30 12.36 16.76
C PHE A 101 -12.05 11.26 15.73
N ASN A 102 -11.38 11.58 14.63
CA ASN A 102 -11.13 10.63 13.55
C ASN A 102 -9.96 9.67 13.85
N GLY A 103 -9.16 9.96 14.89
CA GLY A 103 -8.08 9.11 15.36
C GLY A 103 -7.36 9.69 16.57
N LEU A 104 -7.40 8.97 17.68
CA LEU A 104 -6.66 9.26 18.93
C LEU A 104 -5.71 8.10 19.22
N ASP A 105 -4.43 8.36 19.38
CA ASP A 105 -3.41 7.34 19.55
C ASP A 105 -2.85 7.36 20.97
N THR A 106 -3.31 6.49 21.87
CA THR A 106 -4.26 5.34 21.80
C THR A 106 -5.18 5.36 23.04
N TYR A 107 -4.64 5.26 24.27
CA TYR A 107 -5.38 5.33 25.53
C TYR A 107 -5.57 6.78 25.93
N THR A 108 -6.79 7.26 25.85
CA THR A 108 -7.05 8.71 25.83
C THR A 108 -8.25 9.07 26.66
N LYS A 109 -8.08 10.03 27.59
CA LYS A 109 -9.21 10.67 28.26
C LYS A 109 -9.40 12.09 27.74
N VAL A 110 -10.62 12.41 27.28
CA VAL A 110 -10.97 13.72 26.74
C VAL A 110 -11.87 14.47 27.71
N PHE A 111 -11.46 15.68 28.04
CA PHE A 111 -12.20 16.59 28.92
C PHE A 111 -12.63 17.83 28.15
N LEU A 112 -13.88 18.22 28.30
CA LEU A 112 -14.41 19.48 27.80
C LEU A 112 -14.88 20.35 28.97
N ASN A 113 -14.26 21.52 29.14
CA ASN A 113 -14.55 22.42 30.26
C ASN A 113 -14.42 21.74 31.63
N GLY A 114 -13.45 20.81 31.76
CA GLY A 114 -13.17 20.04 32.98
C GLY A 114 -14.07 18.82 33.20
N LYS A 115 -15.00 18.53 32.32
CA LYS A 115 -15.84 17.31 32.39
C LYS A 115 -15.30 16.24 31.45
N LEU A 116 -15.14 15.00 31.93
CA LEU A 116 -14.80 13.84 31.11
C LEU A 116 -15.94 13.57 30.14
N ILE A 117 -15.66 13.57 28.86
CA ILE A 117 -16.64 13.33 27.78
C ILE A 117 -16.33 12.07 26.97
N LEU A 118 -15.10 11.55 27.00
CA LEU A 118 -14.70 10.34 26.26
C LEU A 118 -13.54 9.64 27.01
N ASP A 119 -13.60 8.31 27.07
CA ASP A 119 -12.51 7.42 27.43
C ASP A 119 -12.26 6.47 26.23
N ALA A 120 -11.14 6.62 25.53
CA ALA A 120 -10.82 5.91 24.30
C ALA A 120 -9.60 5.02 24.49
N ASN A 121 -9.57 3.88 23.79
CA ASN A 121 -8.51 2.86 23.91
C ASN A 121 -8.18 2.15 22.58
N ASN A 122 -8.43 2.84 21.47
CA ASN A 122 -8.22 2.28 20.12
C ASN A 122 -7.94 3.40 19.13
N MET A 123 -6.77 3.40 18.49
CA MET A 123 -6.40 4.45 17.54
C MET A 123 -7.17 4.36 16.21
N PHE A 124 -7.70 3.21 15.86
CA PHE A 124 -8.37 2.97 14.57
C PHE A 124 -9.86 3.32 14.59
N ARG A 125 -10.43 3.59 15.76
CA ARG A 125 -11.85 3.93 15.91
C ARG A 125 -12.12 5.40 15.62
N ILE A 126 -13.35 5.65 15.19
CA ILE A 126 -13.93 7.00 15.05
C ILE A 126 -14.82 7.24 16.26
N TRP A 127 -14.48 8.25 17.07
CA TRP A 127 -15.18 8.53 18.30
C TRP A 127 -16.07 9.75 18.12
N GLU A 128 -17.37 9.58 18.37
CA GLU A 128 -18.35 10.67 18.25
C GLU A 128 -19.07 10.92 19.60
N VAL A 129 -19.06 12.16 20.08
CA VAL A 129 -19.64 12.53 21.37
C VAL A 129 -20.51 13.76 21.22
N LEU A 130 -21.79 13.67 21.66
CA LEU A 130 -22.66 14.83 21.75
C LEU A 130 -22.20 15.72 22.90
N VAL A 131 -21.89 16.99 22.62
CA VAL A 131 -21.22 17.89 23.57
C VAL A 131 -21.99 19.19 23.85
N LYS A 132 -23.18 19.39 23.26
CA LYS A 132 -23.95 20.64 23.36
C LYS A 132 -24.11 21.11 24.81
N ASP A 133 -24.39 20.22 25.75
CA ASP A 133 -24.68 20.55 27.16
C ASP A 133 -23.39 20.87 27.96
N PHE A 134 -22.20 20.58 27.39
CA PHE A 134 -20.90 20.86 28.03
C PHE A 134 -20.27 22.15 27.51
N LEU A 135 -20.82 22.76 26.44
CA LEU A 135 -20.22 23.90 25.75
C LEU A 135 -20.64 25.23 26.38
N LYS A 136 -19.70 26.16 26.39
CA LYS A 136 -19.89 27.61 26.63
C LYS A 136 -19.88 28.34 25.29
N TYR A 137 -20.30 29.60 25.29
CA TYR A 137 -20.24 30.42 24.08
C TYR A 137 -18.81 30.76 23.67
N LYS A 138 -17.94 30.98 24.67
CA LYS A 138 -16.53 31.33 24.47
C LYS A 138 -15.62 30.57 25.43
N ASN A 139 -14.36 30.49 25.02
CA ASN A 139 -13.30 29.89 25.84
C ASN A 139 -13.64 28.45 26.25
N ASN A 140 -14.09 27.62 25.30
CA ASN A 140 -14.23 26.18 25.54
C ASN A 140 -12.86 25.55 25.63
N LEU A 141 -12.50 25.03 26.79
CA LEU A 141 -11.24 24.32 27.00
C LEU A 141 -11.44 22.83 26.62
N LEU A 142 -10.74 22.37 25.61
CA LEU A 142 -10.62 20.96 25.24
C LEU A 142 -9.25 20.44 25.70
N GLU A 143 -9.26 19.46 26.58
CA GLU A 143 -8.06 18.81 27.11
C GLU A 143 -8.09 17.32 26.80
N ILE A 144 -6.98 16.77 26.30
CA ILE A 144 -6.85 15.39 25.85
C ILE A 144 -5.60 14.80 26.49
N GLN A 145 -5.82 13.82 27.39
CA GLN A 145 -4.78 13.14 28.14
C GLN A 145 -4.48 11.78 27.51
N PHE A 146 -3.24 11.54 27.12
CA PHE A 146 -2.75 10.28 26.59
C PHE A 146 -1.90 9.56 27.64
N LYS A 147 -2.20 8.29 27.86
CA LYS A 147 -1.35 7.38 28.62
C LYS A 147 -0.38 6.66 27.69
N SER A 148 0.75 6.26 28.25
CA SER A 148 1.72 5.41 27.57
C SER A 148 1.08 4.11 27.11
N SER A 149 1.04 3.87 25.79
CA SER A 149 0.53 2.61 25.22
C SER A 149 1.41 1.42 25.59
N SER A 150 2.72 1.63 25.71
CA SER A 150 3.66 0.58 26.17
C SER A 150 3.37 0.16 27.62
N ASN A 151 3.16 1.13 28.52
CA ASN A 151 2.89 0.81 29.93
C ASN A 151 1.50 0.20 30.12
N GLU A 152 0.46 0.72 29.48
CA GLU A 152 -0.89 0.14 29.53
C GLU A 152 -0.89 -1.29 28.95
N GLY A 153 -0.24 -1.53 27.81
CA GLY A 153 -0.11 -2.86 27.23
C GLY A 153 0.62 -3.85 28.15
N LYS A 154 1.69 -3.43 28.83
CA LYS A 154 2.38 -4.26 29.83
C LYS A 154 1.48 -4.59 31.02
N GLN A 155 0.66 -3.63 31.49
CA GLN A 155 -0.30 -3.88 32.55
C GLN A 155 -1.36 -4.90 32.14
N LEU A 156 -1.93 -4.75 30.94
CA LEU A 156 -2.91 -5.68 30.39
C LEU A 156 -2.30 -7.09 30.19
N ALA A 157 -1.06 -7.18 29.73
CA ALA A 157 -0.35 -8.45 29.58
C ALA A 157 -0.24 -9.24 30.91
N ASN A 158 -0.08 -8.53 32.03
CA ASN A 158 0.01 -9.14 33.33
C ASN A 158 -1.33 -9.67 33.87
N LEU A 159 -2.45 -9.35 33.24
CA LEU A 159 -3.77 -9.86 33.65
C LEU A 159 -4.06 -11.25 33.08
N LEU A 160 -3.34 -11.68 32.03
CA LEU A 160 -3.51 -13.01 31.46
C LEU A 160 -2.74 -14.07 32.29
N PRO A 161 -3.28 -15.28 32.42
CA PRO A 161 -2.60 -16.37 33.10
C PRO A 161 -1.43 -16.99 32.31
N TYR A 162 -1.28 -16.59 31.03
CA TYR A 162 -0.24 -17.01 30.09
C TYR A 162 0.34 -15.82 29.37
N LYS A 163 1.53 -15.97 28.79
CA LYS A 163 2.15 -14.93 27.96
C LYS A 163 1.77 -15.12 26.50
N LEU A 164 1.44 -14.02 25.83
CA LEU A 164 1.34 -13.98 24.36
C LEU A 164 2.70 -13.55 23.78
N PRO A 165 3.04 -14.02 22.56
CA PRO A 165 4.24 -13.56 21.88
C PRO A 165 4.10 -12.08 21.51
N GLU A 166 5.24 -11.43 21.24
CA GLU A 166 5.30 -10.03 20.78
C GLU A 166 4.93 -8.98 21.86
N GLY A 167 4.88 -9.38 23.12
CA GLY A 167 4.82 -8.48 24.26
C GLY A 167 3.58 -7.58 24.30
N GLU A 168 3.78 -6.34 24.73
CA GLU A 168 2.69 -5.39 24.98
C GLU A 168 1.92 -4.94 23.74
N ARG A 169 2.50 -5.08 22.55
CA ARG A 169 1.85 -4.58 21.31
C ARG A 169 0.52 -5.26 21.00
N VAL A 170 0.36 -6.52 21.38
CA VAL A 170 -0.86 -7.30 21.07
C VAL A 170 -2.06 -6.92 21.96
N PHE A 171 -1.81 -6.26 23.08
CA PHE A 171 -2.84 -5.78 24.02
C PHE A 171 -3.35 -4.37 23.65
N THR A 172 -2.71 -3.70 22.69
CA THR A 172 -3.06 -2.35 22.30
C THR A 172 -3.61 -2.32 20.88
N ARG A 173 -4.79 -1.71 20.69
CA ARG A 173 -5.32 -1.47 19.34
C ARG A 173 -4.65 -0.24 18.74
N LYS A 174 -3.41 -0.44 18.31
CA LYS A 174 -2.48 0.54 17.77
C LYS A 174 -1.71 -0.09 16.60
N ALA A 175 -1.19 0.75 15.69
CA ALA A 175 -0.35 0.31 14.58
C ALA A 175 0.84 -0.51 15.09
N GLN A 176 0.89 -1.79 14.70
CA GLN A 176 1.82 -2.77 15.26
C GLN A 176 3.27 -2.45 14.91
N TYR A 177 3.53 -1.93 13.70
CA TYR A 177 4.89 -1.58 13.24
C TYR A 177 5.56 -0.50 14.10
N GLN A 178 4.79 0.35 14.80
CA GLN A 178 5.34 1.39 15.66
C GLN A 178 6.09 0.83 16.89
N TYR A 179 5.82 -0.43 17.24
CA TYR A 179 6.59 -1.16 18.27
C TYR A 179 7.92 -1.72 17.73
N GLY A 180 8.29 -1.38 16.51
CA GLY A 180 9.44 -1.92 15.80
C GLY A 180 9.07 -3.07 14.86
N TRP A 181 9.76 -3.15 13.73
CA TRP A 181 9.63 -4.24 12.76
C TRP A 181 11.02 -4.52 12.14
N ASP A 182 11.15 -5.60 11.37
CA ASP A 182 12.42 -5.93 10.71
C ASP A 182 12.81 -4.99 9.55
N TRP A 183 11.99 -3.96 9.30
CA TRP A 183 12.23 -2.82 8.40
C TRP A 183 11.96 -1.46 9.06
N GLY A 184 11.42 -1.41 10.27
CA GLY A 184 10.95 -0.19 10.93
C GLY A 184 11.55 0.04 12.32
N PRO A 185 11.84 1.30 12.70
CA PRO A 185 12.32 1.60 14.04
C PRO A 185 11.19 1.44 15.06
N ARG A 186 11.54 1.12 16.31
CA ARG A 186 10.60 1.22 17.41
C ARG A 186 10.40 2.69 17.77
N LEU A 187 9.24 3.24 17.45
CA LEU A 187 8.81 4.61 17.78
C LEU A 187 7.33 4.57 18.14
N VAL A 188 7.03 4.20 19.36
CA VAL A 188 5.65 4.07 19.85
C VAL A 188 5.09 5.46 20.12
N THR A 189 4.25 5.94 19.22
CA THR A 189 3.70 7.29 19.24
C THR A 189 2.53 7.43 20.22
N ALA A 190 2.21 8.66 20.58
CA ALA A 190 0.96 9.08 21.19
C ALA A 190 0.55 10.42 20.57
N GLY A 191 -0.74 10.72 20.47
CA GLY A 191 -1.21 12.03 20.01
C GLY A 191 -2.50 12.02 19.20
N ILE A 192 -2.83 13.18 18.69
CA ILE A 192 -4.03 13.43 17.86
C ILE A 192 -3.61 13.29 16.40
N TYR A 193 -3.58 12.05 15.88
CA TYR A 193 -2.96 11.79 14.58
C TYR A 193 -3.88 12.00 13.37
N LYS A 194 -5.20 12.17 13.61
CA LYS A 194 -6.21 12.53 12.62
C LYS A 194 -7.05 13.74 13.07
N PRO A 195 -7.79 14.39 12.17
CA PRO A 195 -8.56 15.59 12.49
C PRO A 195 -9.57 15.42 13.61
N ILE A 196 -9.78 16.53 14.37
CA ILE A 196 -10.91 16.68 15.28
C ILE A 196 -11.92 17.64 14.62
N GLU A 197 -13.18 17.21 14.54
CA GLU A 197 -14.25 17.96 13.90
C GLU A 197 -15.34 18.32 14.90
N LEU A 198 -15.79 19.57 14.85
CA LEU A 198 -17.00 20.04 15.52
C LEU A 198 -18.14 20.05 14.50
N ILE A 199 -19.11 19.16 14.68
CA ILE A 199 -20.25 18.97 13.79
C ILE A 199 -21.50 19.54 14.47
N SER A 200 -22.20 20.47 13.82
CA SER A 200 -23.42 21.03 14.35
C SER A 200 -24.60 20.86 13.38
N TRP A 201 -25.79 20.58 13.92
CA TRP A 201 -27.04 20.43 13.15
C TRP A 201 -28.25 20.70 14.00
N SER A 202 -29.39 20.95 13.36
CA SER A 202 -30.66 21.22 14.07
C SER A 202 -31.74 20.18 13.78
N ASN A 203 -32.34 20.18 12.61
CA ASN A 203 -33.49 19.33 12.33
C ASN A 203 -33.09 17.91 11.89
N PHE A 204 -32.04 17.78 11.09
CA PHE A 204 -31.58 16.47 10.62
C PHE A 204 -30.07 16.41 10.37
N LYS A 205 -29.53 15.20 10.42
CA LYS A 205 -28.13 14.85 10.09
C LYS A 205 -28.15 13.69 9.12
N LEU A 206 -27.38 13.77 8.03
CA LEU A 206 -27.07 12.64 7.18
C LEU A 206 -25.95 11.85 7.86
N ASN A 207 -26.26 10.65 8.34
CA ASN A 207 -25.28 9.78 9.00
C ASN A 207 -24.51 8.93 8.00
N ASP A 208 -25.18 8.42 6.95
CA ASP A 208 -24.54 7.57 5.92
C ASP A 208 -25.24 7.72 4.57
N LEU A 209 -24.44 7.63 3.52
CA LEU A 209 -24.86 7.49 2.13
C LEU A 209 -23.97 6.43 1.48
N SER A 210 -24.56 5.35 1.04
CA SER A 210 -23.86 4.26 0.39
C SER A 210 -24.61 3.75 -0.84
N TYR A 211 -23.94 2.92 -1.64
CA TYR A 211 -24.55 2.34 -2.84
C TYR A 211 -24.38 0.81 -2.87
N GLU A 212 -25.24 0.18 -3.67
CA GLU A 212 -25.19 -1.25 -3.96
C GLU A 212 -25.55 -1.49 -5.43
N ILE A 213 -24.73 -2.27 -6.13
CA ILE A 213 -24.99 -2.68 -7.50
C ILE A 213 -25.89 -3.92 -7.45
N LEU A 214 -27.17 -3.75 -7.76
CA LEU A 214 -28.14 -4.86 -7.73
C LEU A 214 -28.08 -5.73 -8.99
N LYS A 215 -27.77 -5.10 -10.12
CA LYS A 215 -27.61 -5.78 -11.40
C LYS A 215 -26.69 -4.95 -12.29
N LEU A 216 -25.80 -5.63 -13.02
CA LEU A 216 -24.90 -4.99 -13.98
C LEU A 216 -24.79 -5.90 -15.22
N ASP A 217 -25.19 -5.36 -16.36
CA ASP A 217 -24.95 -5.95 -17.67
C ASP A 217 -24.56 -4.87 -18.70
N LYS A 218 -24.27 -5.27 -19.94
CA LYS A 218 -23.78 -4.35 -20.99
C LYS A 218 -24.74 -3.18 -21.29
N ASN A 219 -26.05 -3.40 -21.11
CA ASN A 219 -27.09 -2.43 -21.50
C ASN A 219 -27.62 -1.64 -20.32
N LYS A 220 -27.50 -2.19 -19.11
CA LYS A 220 -28.20 -1.64 -17.95
C LYS A 220 -27.49 -1.97 -16.64
N ALA A 221 -27.36 -0.96 -15.79
CA ALA A 221 -27.05 -1.12 -14.37
C ALA A 221 -28.25 -0.69 -13.52
N LYS A 222 -28.55 -1.52 -12.47
CA LYS A 222 -29.49 -1.11 -11.43
C LYS A 222 -28.70 -0.88 -10.15
N VAL A 223 -28.70 0.35 -9.66
CA VAL A 223 -27.96 0.79 -8.48
C VAL A 223 -28.96 1.22 -7.41
N LYS A 224 -28.77 0.75 -6.18
CA LYS A 224 -29.54 1.17 -5.00
C LYS A 224 -28.69 2.12 -4.17
N PHE A 225 -29.15 3.34 -3.96
CA PHE A 225 -28.56 4.28 -3.01
C PHE A 225 -29.26 4.14 -1.67
N LYS A 226 -28.49 3.93 -0.59
CA LYS A 226 -28.98 3.74 0.78
C LYS A 226 -28.67 4.96 1.61
N PHE A 227 -29.64 5.43 2.38
CA PHE A 227 -29.54 6.63 3.21
C PHE A 227 -29.82 6.26 4.67
N ILE A 228 -29.01 6.78 5.58
CA ILE A 228 -29.27 6.78 7.02
C ILE A 228 -29.34 8.23 7.46
N ILE A 229 -30.56 8.68 7.83
CA ILE A 229 -30.84 10.05 8.26
C ILE A 229 -31.37 10.04 9.69
N GLN A 230 -30.71 10.80 10.56
CA GLN A 230 -31.24 11.11 11.89
C GLN A 230 -32.11 12.36 11.81
N SER A 231 -33.40 12.24 12.17
CA SER A 231 -34.34 13.36 12.22
C SER A 231 -34.81 13.63 13.65
N LYS A 232 -34.94 14.91 14.02
CA LYS A 232 -35.43 15.32 15.37
C LYS A 232 -36.95 15.31 15.50
N ARG A 233 -37.65 15.27 14.38
CA ARG A 233 -39.12 15.33 14.32
C ARG A 233 -39.67 14.54 13.14
N ASN A 234 -40.96 14.21 13.19
CA ASN A 234 -41.67 13.73 12.02
C ASN A 234 -41.68 14.83 10.95
N SER A 235 -41.28 14.53 9.73
CA SER A 235 -41.15 15.49 8.65
C SER A 235 -41.13 14.83 7.28
N THR A 236 -41.23 15.66 6.25
CA THR A 236 -40.95 15.22 4.88
C THR A 236 -39.61 15.82 4.41
N THR A 237 -38.77 14.98 3.80
CA THR A 237 -37.50 15.40 3.23
C THR A 237 -37.53 15.23 1.71
N GLU A 238 -36.96 16.17 0.98
CA GLU A 238 -36.76 16.11 -0.47
C GLU A 238 -35.30 15.70 -0.72
N ILE A 239 -35.13 14.72 -1.59
CA ILE A 239 -33.80 14.27 -2.03
C ILE A 239 -33.73 14.52 -3.54
N GLU A 240 -32.75 15.31 -3.95
CA GLU A 240 -32.48 15.64 -5.35
C GLU A 240 -31.11 15.12 -5.76
N PHE A 241 -31.08 14.31 -6.82
CA PHE A 241 -29.85 13.90 -7.50
C PHE A 241 -30.16 13.51 -8.95
N ASN A 242 -29.17 13.61 -9.83
CA ASN A 242 -29.30 13.28 -11.26
C ASN A 242 -30.56 13.87 -11.90
N GLN A 243 -30.85 15.15 -11.61
CA GLN A 243 -32.02 15.90 -12.10
C GLN A 243 -33.40 15.33 -11.69
N LYS A 244 -33.43 14.36 -10.79
CA LYS A 244 -34.67 13.76 -10.24
C LYS A 244 -34.88 14.20 -8.79
N LYS A 245 -36.16 14.26 -8.40
CA LYS A 245 -36.57 14.59 -7.04
C LYS A 245 -37.38 13.46 -6.44
N TYR A 246 -37.09 13.15 -5.19
CA TYR A 246 -37.71 12.10 -4.40
C TYR A 246 -38.20 12.71 -3.09
N SER A 247 -39.39 12.32 -2.65
CA SER A 247 -39.97 12.75 -1.37
C SER A 247 -39.97 11.56 -0.41
N GLN A 248 -39.40 11.75 0.78
CA GLN A 248 -39.34 10.72 1.82
C GLN A 248 -39.89 11.23 3.14
N LYS A 249 -40.83 10.48 3.72
CA LYS A 249 -41.29 10.74 5.08
C LYS A 249 -40.29 10.22 6.10
N LEU A 250 -39.91 11.05 7.06
CA LEU A 250 -39.02 10.71 8.16
C LEU A 250 -39.81 10.73 9.46
N THR A 251 -39.50 9.78 10.35
CA THR A 251 -39.92 9.78 11.74
C THR A 251 -38.83 10.35 12.63
N LYS A 252 -39.21 10.79 13.85
CA LYS A 252 -38.22 11.18 14.87
C LYS A 252 -37.28 9.96 15.16
N GLY A 253 -35.96 10.17 15.10
CA GLY A 253 -34.96 9.11 15.31
C GLY A 253 -34.18 8.77 14.03
N ILE A 254 -33.65 7.58 13.96
CA ILE A 254 -32.85 7.06 12.81
C ILE A 254 -33.82 6.52 11.76
N ASN A 255 -33.63 6.93 10.53
CA ASN A 255 -34.42 6.49 9.37
C ASN A 255 -33.51 5.84 8.35
N HIS A 256 -33.89 4.64 7.89
CA HIS A 256 -33.24 3.89 6.82
C HIS A 256 -34.18 3.82 5.61
N PHE A 257 -33.71 4.25 4.46
CA PHE A 257 -34.44 4.09 3.21
C PHE A 257 -33.51 4.00 2.02
N SER A 258 -34.03 3.66 0.86
CA SER A 258 -33.22 3.54 -0.36
C SER A 258 -33.97 4.04 -1.58
N ILE A 259 -33.22 4.41 -2.59
CA ILE A 259 -33.67 4.84 -3.92
C ILE A 259 -32.96 3.98 -4.96
N ASP A 260 -33.76 3.34 -5.83
CA ASP A 260 -33.22 2.58 -6.95
C ASP A 260 -33.07 3.49 -8.17
N GLU A 261 -31.90 3.46 -8.80
CA GLU A 261 -31.58 4.18 -10.04
C GLU A 261 -31.20 3.20 -11.14
N ILE A 262 -31.62 3.51 -12.38
CA ILE A 262 -31.29 2.74 -13.56
C ILE A 262 -30.39 3.57 -14.45
N ILE A 263 -29.19 3.08 -14.70
CA ILE A 263 -28.21 3.65 -15.61
C ILE A 263 -28.25 2.83 -16.91
N GLN A 264 -28.61 3.46 -18.02
CA GLN A 264 -28.59 2.82 -19.34
C GLN A 264 -27.20 2.90 -19.95
N ASN A 265 -26.79 1.85 -20.68
CA ASN A 265 -25.48 1.71 -21.31
C ASN A 265 -24.33 2.10 -20.35
N PRO A 266 -24.19 1.43 -19.21
CA PRO A 266 -23.28 1.81 -18.16
C PRO A 266 -21.82 1.70 -18.62
N LYS A 267 -21.00 2.70 -18.29
CA LYS A 267 -19.54 2.61 -18.37
C LYS A 267 -19.02 1.84 -17.17
N LEU A 268 -18.18 0.84 -17.43
CA LEU A 268 -17.58 0.03 -16.40
C LEU A 268 -16.29 0.65 -15.88
N TRP A 269 -16.02 0.44 -14.60
CA TRP A 269 -14.72 0.68 -14.00
C TRP A 269 -13.82 -0.55 -14.19
N TRP A 270 -12.56 -0.34 -14.57
CA TRP A 270 -11.57 -1.38 -14.80
C TRP A 270 -10.29 -1.13 -14.01
N PRO A 271 -9.58 -2.19 -13.59
CA PRO A 271 -8.23 -2.06 -13.05
C PRO A 271 -7.26 -1.49 -14.10
N ASN A 272 -6.16 -0.91 -13.61
CA ASN A 272 -5.08 -0.41 -14.45
C ASN A 272 -4.63 -1.45 -15.48
N GLY A 273 -4.48 -1.03 -16.72
CA GLY A 273 -4.06 -1.89 -17.84
C GLY A 273 -5.19 -2.72 -18.48
N MET A 274 -6.44 -2.67 -18.00
CA MET A 274 -7.57 -3.45 -18.53
C MET A 274 -8.66 -2.60 -19.19
N GLY A 275 -8.74 -1.30 -18.91
CA GLY A 275 -9.74 -0.39 -19.45
C GLY A 275 -9.80 0.94 -18.71
N GLU A 276 -10.88 1.69 -18.91
CA GLU A 276 -11.11 3.02 -18.33
C GLU A 276 -11.49 2.89 -16.83
N GLN A 277 -10.97 3.77 -15.98
CA GLN A 277 -11.35 3.90 -14.57
C GLN A 277 -12.53 4.87 -14.41
N TYR A 278 -13.65 4.53 -15.04
CA TYR A 278 -14.81 5.42 -15.06
C TYR A 278 -15.53 5.46 -13.73
N LEU A 279 -15.59 6.64 -13.11
CA LEU A 279 -16.32 6.91 -11.87
C LEU A 279 -17.52 7.81 -12.16
N TYR A 280 -18.70 7.40 -11.72
CA TYR A 280 -19.87 8.23 -11.67
C TYR A 280 -19.76 9.18 -10.47
N ASP A 281 -20.02 10.47 -10.66
CA ASP A 281 -20.02 11.48 -9.60
C ASP A 281 -21.44 12.03 -9.44
N TYR A 282 -22.14 11.58 -8.39
CA TYR A 282 -23.49 12.05 -8.10
C TYR A 282 -23.48 13.00 -6.91
N GLN A 283 -24.05 14.20 -7.12
CA GLN A 283 -24.33 15.14 -6.06
C GLN A 283 -25.75 14.92 -5.52
N PHE A 284 -25.85 14.51 -4.27
CA PHE A 284 -27.10 14.37 -3.53
C PHE A 284 -27.36 15.62 -2.72
N LYS A 285 -28.51 16.28 -2.95
CA LYS A 285 -29.02 17.40 -2.15
C LYS A 285 -30.21 16.92 -1.35
N ILE A 286 -30.12 16.99 -0.04
CA ILE A 286 -31.13 16.53 0.90
C ILE A 286 -31.66 17.73 1.63
N LYS A 287 -32.97 17.99 1.49
CA LYS A 287 -33.62 19.20 2.00
C LYS A 287 -34.76 18.88 2.98
N GLN A 288 -34.85 19.63 4.07
CA GLN A 288 -35.94 19.58 5.03
C GLN A 288 -36.30 21.02 5.44
N GLY A 289 -37.40 21.54 4.90
CA GLY A 289 -37.72 22.95 5.04
C GLY A 289 -36.64 23.84 4.42
N ASN A 290 -36.08 24.75 5.20
CA ASN A 290 -35.03 25.69 4.75
C ASN A 290 -33.59 25.11 4.94
N GLU A 291 -33.46 23.92 5.50
CA GLU A 291 -32.16 23.28 5.74
C GLU A 291 -31.81 22.33 4.60
N GLN A 292 -30.54 22.31 4.23
CA GLN A 292 -29.99 21.44 3.17
C GLN A 292 -28.63 20.86 3.58
N VAL A 293 -28.41 19.58 3.23
CA VAL A 293 -27.11 18.93 3.19
C VAL A 293 -26.83 18.53 1.75
N SER A 294 -25.59 18.77 1.28
CA SER A 294 -25.11 18.29 -0.01
C SER A 294 -23.98 17.28 0.22
N LYS A 295 -24.08 16.14 -0.44
CA LYS A 295 -23.07 15.09 -0.38
C LYS A 295 -22.73 14.62 -1.80
N HIS A 296 -21.44 14.57 -2.12
CA HIS A 296 -20.94 13.90 -3.33
C HIS A 296 -20.68 12.42 -3.04
N LEU A 297 -21.00 11.56 -4.00
CA LEU A 297 -20.67 10.15 -3.99
C LEU A 297 -20.07 9.79 -5.35
N LYS A 298 -18.76 9.52 -5.39
CA LYS A 298 -18.09 8.93 -6.54
C LYS A 298 -18.16 7.41 -6.43
N PHE A 299 -18.50 6.71 -7.51
CA PHE A 299 -18.59 5.26 -7.53
C PHE A 299 -18.35 4.69 -8.93
N GLY A 300 -17.71 3.54 -9.01
CA GLY A 300 -17.51 2.80 -10.25
C GLY A 300 -18.45 1.61 -10.36
N LEU A 301 -18.90 1.32 -11.56
CA LEU A 301 -19.72 0.14 -11.83
C LEU A 301 -18.81 -1.02 -12.25
N ARG A 302 -18.72 -2.04 -11.42
CA ARG A 302 -17.91 -3.24 -11.66
C ARG A 302 -18.47 -4.44 -10.91
N THR A 303 -18.02 -5.64 -11.31
CA THR A 303 -18.13 -6.85 -10.49
C THR A 303 -16.75 -7.35 -10.11
N ILE A 304 -16.57 -7.84 -8.89
CA ILE A 304 -15.37 -8.51 -8.42
C ILE A 304 -15.79 -9.81 -7.74
N GLU A 305 -15.16 -10.90 -8.13
CA GLU A 305 -15.35 -12.23 -7.53
C GLU A 305 -13.98 -12.77 -7.14
N LEU A 306 -13.83 -13.35 -5.95
CA LEU A 306 -12.70 -14.18 -5.56
C LEU A 306 -13.11 -15.63 -5.74
N LEU A 307 -12.42 -16.37 -6.59
CA LEU A 307 -12.76 -17.73 -6.96
C LEU A 307 -11.73 -18.74 -6.44
N GLN A 308 -12.24 -19.79 -5.85
CA GLN A 308 -11.50 -20.93 -5.30
C GLN A 308 -12.14 -22.22 -5.83
N GLU A 309 -11.77 -22.60 -7.05
CA GLU A 309 -12.32 -23.76 -7.74
C GLU A 309 -11.39 -24.95 -7.56
N LYS A 310 -11.94 -26.10 -7.14
CA LYS A 310 -11.17 -27.34 -7.02
C LYS A 310 -10.73 -27.85 -8.38
N ASP A 311 -9.48 -28.30 -8.47
CA ASP A 311 -8.90 -28.94 -9.64
C ASP A 311 -8.13 -30.23 -9.26
N LYS A 312 -7.36 -30.77 -10.19
CA LYS A 312 -6.64 -32.05 -10.01
C LYS A 312 -5.53 -32.00 -8.95
N VAL A 313 -5.03 -30.82 -8.61
CA VAL A 313 -3.88 -30.65 -7.73
C VAL A 313 -4.22 -29.89 -6.44
N GLY A 314 -5.38 -29.21 -6.39
CA GLY A 314 -5.77 -28.43 -5.21
C GLY A 314 -6.98 -27.55 -5.46
N SER A 315 -6.81 -26.24 -5.24
CA SER A 315 -7.85 -25.23 -5.45
C SER A 315 -7.24 -23.96 -6.00
N SER A 316 -7.85 -23.39 -7.04
CA SER A 316 -7.45 -22.10 -7.58
C SER A 316 -7.61 -20.96 -6.55
N PHE A 317 -6.94 -19.86 -6.80
CA PHE A 317 -7.16 -18.61 -6.04
C PHE A 317 -6.96 -17.45 -7.01
N TYR A 318 -8.05 -16.84 -7.47
CA TYR A 318 -7.96 -15.77 -8.46
C TYR A 318 -9.16 -14.81 -8.43
N PHE A 319 -8.92 -13.60 -8.92
CA PHE A 319 -9.96 -12.58 -9.06
C PHE A 319 -10.54 -12.60 -10.47
N LYS A 320 -11.85 -12.39 -10.53
CA LYS A 320 -12.60 -12.20 -11.77
C LYS A 320 -13.23 -10.81 -11.74
N ILE A 321 -12.80 -9.94 -12.65
CA ILE A 321 -13.25 -8.55 -12.72
C ILE A 321 -14.12 -8.38 -13.94
N ASN A 322 -15.34 -7.88 -13.74
CA ASN A 322 -16.32 -7.72 -14.83
C ASN A 322 -16.48 -9.01 -15.66
N GLY A 323 -16.45 -10.16 -14.99
CA GLY A 323 -16.55 -11.47 -15.63
C GLY A 323 -15.26 -12.01 -16.28
N ILE A 324 -14.11 -11.28 -16.16
CA ILE A 324 -12.84 -11.68 -16.78
C ILE A 324 -11.85 -12.13 -15.69
N PRO A 325 -11.29 -13.36 -15.77
CA PRO A 325 -10.18 -13.78 -14.92
C PRO A 325 -9.01 -12.80 -15.08
N THR A 326 -8.57 -12.21 -13.98
CA THR A 326 -7.60 -11.13 -14.00
C THR A 326 -6.32 -11.55 -13.30
N TYR A 327 -5.20 -11.43 -13.99
CA TYR A 327 -3.90 -11.63 -13.37
C TYR A 327 -3.56 -10.41 -12.49
N ILE A 328 -3.32 -10.65 -11.21
CA ILE A 328 -2.99 -9.61 -10.24
C ILE A 328 -1.49 -9.32 -10.27
N LYS A 329 -1.15 -8.05 -10.42
CA LYS A 329 0.21 -7.50 -10.46
C LYS A 329 0.34 -6.39 -9.43
N GLY A 330 1.23 -6.53 -8.45
CA GLY A 330 1.33 -5.48 -7.43
C GLY A 330 2.34 -5.77 -6.34
N ALA A 331 2.12 -5.10 -5.21
CA ALA A 331 3.01 -5.17 -4.07
C ALA A 331 2.26 -4.98 -2.75
N ASN A 332 2.95 -5.30 -1.66
CA ASN A 332 2.50 -5.03 -0.30
C ASN A 332 2.89 -3.60 0.10
N TYR A 333 1.92 -2.85 0.56
CA TYR A 333 2.07 -1.49 1.05
C TYR A 333 2.16 -1.48 2.58
N ILE A 334 3.15 -0.78 3.10
CA ILE A 334 3.28 -0.42 4.51
C ILE A 334 3.08 1.09 4.69
N PRO A 335 2.79 1.61 5.89
CA PRO A 335 2.65 3.05 6.09
C PRO A 335 3.86 3.83 5.58
N GLN A 336 3.63 4.99 4.95
CA GLN A 336 4.70 5.77 4.32
C GLN A 336 5.59 6.51 5.33
N ASP A 337 5.16 6.64 6.59
CA ASP A 337 5.92 7.30 7.64
C ASP A 337 5.57 6.72 9.01
N ASN A 338 6.53 6.67 9.93
CA ASN A 338 6.27 6.29 11.32
C ASN A 338 5.36 7.31 12.03
N PHE A 339 5.47 8.57 11.62
CA PHE A 339 4.62 9.67 12.06
C PHE A 339 3.55 9.93 11.01
N VAL A 340 2.48 9.16 11.07
CA VAL A 340 1.42 9.08 10.05
C VAL A 340 0.90 10.45 9.61
N SER A 341 0.78 11.41 10.55
CA SER A 341 0.30 12.77 10.27
C SER A 341 1.21 13.60 9.35
N ARG A 342 2.44 13.14 9.05
CA ARG A 342 3.36 13.82 8.12
C ARG A 342 3.13 13.45 6.66
N VAL A 343 2.43 12.35 6.40
CA VAL A 343 2.16 11.92 5.02
C VAL A 343 1.22 12.92 4.35
N SER A 344 1.70 13.53 3.28
CA SER A 344 0.96 14.55 2.53
C SER A 344 0.19 13.94 1.36
N LYS A 345 -0.74 14.69 0.79
CA LYS A 345 -1.42 14.30 -0.46
C LYS A 345 -0.43 14.03 -1.59
N ASN A 346 0.62 14.85 -1.70
CA ASN A 346 1.67 14.67 -2.70
C ASN A 346 2.45 13.37 -2.52
N ASP A 347 2.64 12.89 -1.28
CA ASP A 347 3.30 11.61 -1.03
C ASP A 347 2.42 10.44 -1.49
N TYR A 348 1.10 10.49 -1.22
CA TYR A 348 0.16 9.53 -1.77
C TYR A 348 0.13 9.54 -3.31
N GLU A 349 0.07 10.73 -3.93
CA GLU A 349 0.10 10.87 -5.39
C GLU A 349 1.36 10.28 -6.01
N LYS A 350 2.53 10.56 -5.44
CA LYS A 350 3.81 10.00 -5.90
C LYS A 350 3.82 8.48 -5.84
N LEU A 351 3.40 7.90 -4.70
CA LEU A 351 3.38 6.45 -4.51
C LEU A 351 2.41 5.76 -5.47
N ILE A 352 1.18 6.26 -5.56
CA ILE A 352 0.14 5.69 -6.43
C ILE A 352 0.52 5.82 -7.91
N ASN A 353 1.03 6.99 -8.34
CA ASN A 353 1.49 7.17 -9.72
C ASN A 353 2.67 6.24 -10.04
N SER A 354 3.63 6.08 -9.12
CA SER A 354 4.75 5.14 -9.30
C SER A 354 4.25 3.70 -9.45
N SER A 355 3.24 3.30 -8.68
CA SER A 355 2.63 1.97 -8.79
C SER A 355 1.95 1.75 -10.15
N VAL A 356 1.21 2.76 -10.63
CA VAL A 356 0.55 2.72 -11.95
C VAL A 356 1.59 2.68 -13.07
N GLU A 357 2.62 3.53 -13.01
CA GLU A 357 3.72 3.57 -13.98
C GLU A 357 4.51 2.23 -14.03
N ALA A 358 4.52 1.50 -12.91
CA ALA A 358 5.09 0.15 -12.84
C ALA A 358 4.12 -0.98 -13.25
N ASN A 359 3.01 -0.64 -13.92
CA ASN A 359 2.01 -1.59 -14.43
C ASN A 359 1.30 -2.43 -13.35
N MET A 360 1.25 -1.94 -12.12
CA MET A 360 0.50 -2.59 -11.04
C MET A 360 -0.99 -2.36 -11.20
N ASN A 361 -1.79 -3.34 -10.77
CA ASN A 361 -3.25 -3.26 -10.73
C ASN A 361 -3.84 -3.60 -9.36
N MET A 362 -2.99 -3.92 -8.35
CA MET A 362 -3.41 -4.13 -6.97
C MET A 362 -2.32 -3.67 -5.98
N ILE A 363 -2.77 -3.17 -4.83
CA ILE A 363 -1.95 -2.92 -3.65
C ILE A 363 -2.58 -3.67 -2.47
N ARG A 364 -1.77 -4.43 -1.72
CA ARG A 364 -2.20 -5.00 -0.44
C ARG A 364 -1.77 -4.08 0.68
N ILE A 365 -2.73 -3.59 1.47
CA ILE A 365 -2.49 -2.85 2.71
C ILE A 365 -2.24 -3.86 3.81
N TRP A 366 -1.00 -3.94 4.26
CA TRP A 366 -0.53 -4.94 5.22
C TRP A 366 -1.08 -4.73 6.63
N GLY A 367 -1.45 -5.83 7.30
CA GLY A 367 -2.16 -5.84 8.58
C GLY A 367 -1.39 -5.35 9.81
N GLY A 368 -0.09 -5.15 9.73
CA GLY A 368 0.69 -4.53 10.82
C GLY A 368 0.73 -3.00 10.77
N GLY A 369 0.11 -2.39 9.77
CA GLY A 369 0.11 -0.97 9.47
C GLY A 369 -1.07 -0.19 10.06
N ILE A 370 -1.72 0.58 9.19
CA ILE A 370 -2.89 1.42 9.50
C ILE A 370 -3.95 1.29 8.42
N TYR A 371 -5.20 1.64 8.74
CA TYR A 371 -6.19 2.00 7.72
C TYR A 371 -5.85 3.41 7.25
N ASP A 372 -5.46 3.54 5.99
CA ASP A 372 -4.90 4.78 5.47
C ASP A 372 -5.91 5.94 5.37
N ASP A 373 -5.46 7.12 4.90
CA ASP A 373 -6.31 8.27 4.65
C ASP A 373 -7.30 8.00 3.51
N ASP A 374 -8.47 8.63 3.54
CA ASP A 374 -9.48 8.48 2.48
C ASP A 374 -8.92 8.84 1.10
N TYR A 375 -8.00 9.81 1.05
CA TYR A 375 -7.37 10.24 -0.20
C TYR A 375 -6.55 9.13 -0.89
N PHE A 376 -5.92 8.23 -0.11
CA PHE A 376 -5.25 7.06 -0.66
C PHE A 376 -6.23 6.17 -1.45
N TYR A 377 -7.39 5.88 -0.87
CA TYR A 377 -8.41 5.03 -1.52
C TYR A 377 -9.08 5.76 -2.70
N GLU A 378 -9.30 7.06 -2.60
CA GLU A 378 -9.79 7.90 -3.71
C GLU A 378 -8.83 7.81 -4.92
N LEU A 379 -7.53 7.90 -4.68
CA LEU A 379 -6.52 7.73 -5.73
C LEU A 379 -6.53 6.30 -6.30
N CYS A 380 -6.69 5.27 -5.48
CA CYS A 380 -6.83 3.89 -5.96
C CYS A 380 -8.06 3.73 -6.87
N ASP A 381 -9.20 4.33 -6.49
CA ASP A 381 -10.41 4.35 -7.31
C ASP A 381 -10.17 5.04 -8.65
N GLU A 382 -9.52 6.21 -8.65
CA GLU A 382 -9.23 7.03 -9.84
C GLU A 382 -8.18 6.43 -10.77
N LYS A 383 -7.24 5.67 -10.22
CA LYS A 383 -6.10 5.11 -10.98
C LYS A 383 -6.23 3.62 -11.32
N GLY A 384 -7.28 2.96 -10.84
CA GLY A 384 -7.51 1.55 -11.14
C GLY A 384 -6.64 0.59 -10.34
N LEU A 385 -6.22 0.95 -9.15
CA LEU A 385 -5.51 0.04 -8.27
C LEU A 385 -6.50 -0.67 -7.34
N LEU A 386 -6.69 -1.96 -7.54
CA LEU A 386 -7.44 -2.79 -6.60
C LEU A 386 -6.77 -2.76 -5.23
N VAL A 387 -7.57 -2.80 -4.17
CA VAL A 387 -7.08 -2.82 -2.80
C VAL A 387 -7.44 -4.14 -2.13
N TRP A 388 -6.42 -4.87 -1.69
CA TRP A 388 -6.52 -5.93 -0.72
C TRP A 388 -6.33 -5.31 0.66
N GLN A 389 -7.38 -5.20 1.44
CA GLN A 389 -7.38 -4.56 2.75
C GLN A 389 -7.27 -5.57 3.87
N ASP A 390 -6.12 -5.65 4.54
CA ASP A 390 -6.02 -6.36 5.81
C ASP A 390 -6.66 -5.54 6.93
N PHE A 391 -7.31 -6.21 7.88
CA PHE A 391 -7.55 -5.65 9.21
C PHE A 391 -6.23 -5.61 9.99
N MET A 392 -6.10 -4.63 10.90
CA MET A 392 -4.81 -4.30 11.52
C MET A 392 -4.40 -5.30 12.61
N TYR A 393 -4.03 -6.51 12.18
CA TYR A 393 -3.51 -7.61 12.97
C TYR A 393 -2.39 -8.32 12.20
N ALA A 394 -1.24 -8.57 12.87
CA ALA A 394 -0.09 -9.20 12.21
C ALA A 394 0.76 -10.04 13.17
N CYS A 395 1.14 -11.24 12.71
CA CYS A 395 2.24 -12.05 13.22
C CYS A 395 2.19 -12.38 14.73
N ALA A 396 1.01 -12.33 15.35
CA ALA A 396 0.86 -12.56 16.80
C ALA A 396 -0.58 -12.95 17.17
N PHE A 397 -0.80 -13.38 18.42
CA PHE A 397 -2.11 -13.70 18.96
C PHE A 397 -2.60 -12.55 19.83
N TYR A 398 -3.89 -12.34 19.85
CA TYR A 398 -4.54 -11.20 20.50
C TYR A 398 -5.47 -11.67 21.61
N PRO A 399 -5.73 -10.83 22.63
CA PRO A 399 -6.66 -11.16 23.71
C PRO A 399 -8.07 -11.46 23.21
N GLY A 400 -8.77 -12.34 23.90
CA GLY A 400 -10.17 -12.73 23.65
C GLY A 400 -11.14 -12.32 24.73
N ASP A 401 -10.75 -11.41 25.65
CA ASP A 401 -11.69 -10.87 26.62
C ASP A 401 -12.78 -10.03 25.96
N GLN A 402 -13.92 -9.93 26.64
CA GLN A 402 -15.12 -9.31 26.07
C GLN A 402 -14.93 -7.83 25.72
N ASP A 403 -14.12 -7.10 26.47
CA ASP A 403 -13.87 -5.68 26.21
C ASP A 403 -13.01 -5.50 24.96
N PHE A 404 -11.98 -6.31 24.79
CA PHE A 404 -11.17 -6.33 23.58
C PHE A 404 -12.02 -6.73 22.37
N LEU A 405 -12.81 -7.79 22.45
CA LEU A 405 -13.67 -8.25 21.35
C LEU A 405 -14.74 -7.23 20.95
N ASN A 406 -15.34 -6.54 21.93
CA ASN A 406 -16.29 -5.45 21.66
C ASN A 406 -15.61 -4.27 20.95
N ASN A 407 -14.39 -3.95 21.34
CA ASN A 407 -13.59 -2.89 20.74
C ASN A 407 -13.20 -3.23 19.29
N VAL A 408 -12.77 -4.46 19.04
CA VAL A 408 -12.52 -5.01 17.69
C VAL A 408 -13.76 -4.97 16.80
N LYS A 409 -14.92 -5.39 17.34
CA LYS A 409 -16.19 -5.32 16.60
C LYS A 409 -16.51 -3.90 16.16
N GLN A 410 -16.36 -2.94 17.06
CA GLN A 410 -16.66 -1.54 16.74
C GLN A 410 -15.64 -0.94 15.77
N GLU A 411 -14.35 -1.26 15.91
CA GLU A 411 -13.32 -0.88 14.95
C GLU A 411 -13.67 -1.38 13.54
N THR A 412 -14.06 -2.65 13.42
CA THR A 412 -14.50 -3.24 12.15
C THR A 412 -15.68 -2.48 11.57
N ILE A 413 -16.70 -2.16 12.38
CA ILE A 413 -17.88 -1.38 11.96
C ILE A 413 -17.45 0.00 11.43
N ASP A 414 -16.59 0.71 12.17
CA ASP A 414 -16.15 2.07 11.83
C ASP A 414 -15.40 2.06 10.50
N GLN A 415 -14.43 1.14 10.32
CA GLN A 415 -13.58 1.11 9.14
C GLN A 415 -14.30 0.58 7.90
N VAL A 416 -15.13 -0.44 8.04
CA VAL A 416 -15.93 -0.96 6.92
C VAL A 416 -16.94 0.08 6.44
N ASN A 417 -17.61 0.80 7.34
CA ASN A 417 -18.51 1.89 6.95
C ASN A 417 -17.78 3.03 6.24
N ARG A 418 -16.56 3.35 6.66
CA ARG A 418 -15.73 4.37 6.01
C ARG A 418 -15.32 3.96 4.59
N LEU A 419 -14.94 2.69 4.40
CA LEU A 419 -14.30 2.22 3.17
C LEU A 419 -15.24 1.56 2.16
N LYS A 420 -16.45 1.15 2.56
CA LYS A 420 -17.40 0.35 1.74
C LYS A 420 -17.79 0.95 0.39
N ASN A 421 -17.66 2.28 0.23
CA ASN A 421 -18.01 2.97 -1.00
C ASN A 421 -16.84 3.06 -2.02
N HIS A 422 -15.62 2.66 -1.65
CA HIS A 422 -14.48 2.67 -2.56
C HIS A 422 -14.59 1.54 -3.58
N THR A 423 -14.57 1.91 -4.84
CA THR A 423 -14.68 1.01 -5.98
C THR A 423 -13.51 0.04 -6.06
N SER A 424 -12.34 0.48 -5.60
CA SER A 424 -11.07 -0.28 -5.62
C SER A 424 -11.02 -1.44 -4.62
N ILE A 425 -11.82 -1.45 -3.55
CA ILE A 425 -11.78 -2.53 -2.54
C ILE A 425 -12.13 -3.89 -3.19
N ALA A 426 -11.13 -4.75 -3.26
CA ALA A 426 -11.25 -6.07 -3.88
C ALA A 426 -11.36 -7.20 -2.86
N LEU A 427 -10.71 -7.08 -1.71
CA LEU A 427 -10.68 -8.13 -0.69
C LEU A 427 -10.56 -7.53 0.70
N TRP A 428 -11.28 -8.09 1.64
CA TRP A 428 -11.10 -7.89 3.08
C TRP A 428 -10.35 -9.09 3.65
N CYS A 429 -9.23 -8.86 4.33
CA CYS A 429 -8.44 -9.92 4.93
C CYS A 429 -8.35 -9.75 6.44
N GLY A 430 -8.58 -10.83 7.18
CA GLY A 430 -8.66 -10.80 8.64
C GLY A 430 -7.35 -10.41 9.30
N ASN A 431 -6.23 -10.97 8.82
CA ASN A 431 -4.93 -10.72 9.43
C ASN A 431 -3.76 -11.13 8.52
N ASN A 432 -2.56 -10.66 8.89
CA ASN A 432 -1.30 -11.12 8.35
C ASN A 432 -0.70 -12.23 9.21
N GLU A 433 -0.52 -13.43 8.62
CA GLU A 433 0.30 -14.56 9.11
C GLU A 433 -0.09 -15.19 10.45
N ILE A 434 -1.26 -14.90 11.03
CA ILE A 434 -1.58 -15.45 12.37
C ILE A 434 -1.92 -16.94 12.29
N ASP A 435 -2.64 -17.38 11.27
CA ASP A 435 -2.94 -18.81 11.07
C ASP A 435 -1.66 -19.60 10.82
N GLU A 436 -0.79 -19.08 9.94
CA GLU A 436 0.54 -19.64 9.70
C GLU A 436 1.37 -19.73 10.98
N ALA A 437 1.41 -18.64 11.76
CA ALA A 437 2.16 -18.58 13.00
C ALA A 437 1.70 -19.66 14.00
N TRP A 438 0.38 -19.88 14.08
CA TRP A 438 -0.18 -20.94 14.92
C TRP A 438 0.35 -22.33 14.56
N HIS A 439 0.33 -22.63 13.28
CA HIS A 439 0.64 -23.98 12.79
C HIS A 439 2.13 -24.24 12.58
N ASN A 440 2.93 -23.22 12.29
CA ASN A 440 4.29 -23.41 11.76
C ASN A 440 5.41 -22.70 12.54
N TRP A 441 5.12 -21.66 13.35
CA TRP A 441 6.20 -20.93 14.05
C TRP A 441 6.56 -21.51 15.41
N GLY A 442 5.80 -22.48 15.91
CA GLY A 442 6.13 -23.21 17.14
C GLY A 442 5.94 -22.41 18.42
N TYR A 443 5.11 -21.38 18.41
CA TYR A 443 4.85 -20.53 19.57
C TYR A 443 4.34 -21.31 20.79
N GLN A 444 3.52 -22.35 20.59
CA GLN A 444 3.01 -23.18 21.68
C GLN A 444 4.13 -23.73 22.55
N LYS A 445 5.23 -24.20 21.93
CA LYS A 445 6.41 -24.71 22.62
C LYS A 445 7.28 -23.57 23.16
N GLN A 446 7.52 -22.52 22.37
CA GLN A 446 8.39 -21.40 22.77
C GLN A 446 7.84 -20.65 23.97
N MET A 447 6.51 -20.46 24.04
CA MET A 447 5.83 -19.77 25.12
C MET A 447 5.51 -20.69 26.33
N GLY A 448 5.69 -22.00 26.18
CA GLY A 448 5.41 -22.97 27.24
C GLY A 448 3.91 -23.11 27.56
N TRP A 449 3.01 -22.89 26.54
CA TRP A 449 1.58 -22.98 26.78
C TRP A 449 1.12 -24.38 27.13
N SER A 450 0.28 -24.50 28.17
CA SER A 450 -0.46 -25.69 28.42
C SER A 450 -1.45 -26.03 27.30
N LYS A 451 -1.98 -27.23 27.29
CA LYS A 451 -3.04 -27.60 26.33
C LYS A 451 -4.27 -26.68 26.48
N GLN A 452 -4.59 -26.29 27.71
CA GLN A 452 -5.74 -25.40 27.97
C GLN A 452 -5.48 -23.97 27.48
N ASP A 453 -4.27 -23.42 27.69
CA ASP A 453 -3.88 -22.12 27.16
C ASP A 453 -3.96 -22.10 25.66
N SER A 454 -3.41 -23.12 24.99
CA SER A 454 -3.45 -23.26 23.54
C SER A 454 -4.89 -23.31 23.00
N LEU A 455 -5.79 -24.04 23.67
CA LEU A 455 -7.21 -24.08 23.28
C LEU A 455 -7.88 -22.71 23.47
N SER A 456 -7.59 -21.99 24.54
CA SER A 456 -8.13 -20.66 24.77
C SER A 456 -7.67 -19.67 23.72
N ILE A 457 -6.37 -19.60 23.45
CA ILE A 457 -5.77 -18.70 22.47
C ILE A 457 -6.32 -18.98 21.06
N TRP A 458 -6.43 -20.25 20.69
CA TRP A 458 -7.00 -20.63 19.40
C TRP A 458 -8.48 -20.26 19.28
N ASN A 459 -9.26 -20.43 20.37
CA ASN A 459 -10.65 -20.01 20.40
C ASN A 459 -10.80 -18.48 20.25
N ASP A 460 -9.91 -17.70 20.85
CA ASP A 460 -9.87 -16.24 20.70
C ASP A 460 -9.57 -15.83 19.27
N TYR A 461 -8.62 -16.50 18.60
CA TYR A 461 -8.34 -16.36 17.18
C TYR A 461 -9.61 -16.64 16.31
N GLN A 462 -10.25 -17.80 16.55
CA GLN A 462 -11.46 -18.20 15.80
C GLN A 462 -12.58 -17.18 16.04
N THR A 463 -12.78 -16.75 17.28
CA THR A 463 -13.81 -15.78 17.64
C THR A 463 -13.62 -14.45 16.90
N THR A 464 -12.39 -13.96 16.82
CA THR A 464 -12.08 -12.70 16.13
C THR A 464 -12.22 -12.81 14.63
N PHE A 465 -11.50 -13.77 14.02
CA PHE A 465 -11.31 -13.82 12.56
C PHE A 465 -12.32 -14.69 11.82
N HIS A 466 -13.01 -15.62 12.50
CA HIS A 466 -14.02 -16.47 11.86
C HIS A 466 -15.45 -16.17 12.30
N TYR A 467 -15.64 -15.31 13.35
CA TYR A 467 -17.00 -14.94 13.80
C TYR A 467 -17.22 -13.42 13.82
N ILE A 468 -16.45 -12.63 14.57
CA ILE A 468 -16.74 -11.22 14.76
C ILE A 468 -16.59 -10.44 13.45
N ILE A 469 -15.43 -10.48 12.83
CA ILE A 469 -15.13 -9.72 11.60
C ILE A 469 -16.08 -10.12 10.47
N PRO A 470 -16.22 -11.41 10.08
CA PRO A 470 -17.12 -11.77 9.00
C PRO A 470 -18.57 -11.44 9.28
N ASN A 471 -19.06 -11.59 10.52
CA ASN A 471 -20.44 -11.21 10.88
C ASN A 471 -20.68 -9.69 10.75
N VAL A 472 -19.70 -8.87 11.05
CA VAL A 472 -19.79 -7.41 10.81
C VAL A 472 -19.84 -7.11 9.32
N LEU A 473 -18.98 -7.74 8.53
CA LEU A 473 -18.98 -7.59 7.06
C LEU A 473 -20.34 -8.01 6.47
N ASP A 474 -20.89 -9.16 6.88
CA ASP A 474 -22.21 -9.64 6.45
C ASP A 474 -23.33 -8.66 6.80
N SER A 475 -23.19 -7.95 7.92
CA SER A 475 -24.23 -6.98 8.36
C SER A 475 -24.19 -5.65 7.60
N ILE A 476 -23.03 -5.27 7.05
CA ILE A 476 -22.81 -3.96 6.43
C ILE A 476 -22.78 -4.04 4.91
N LEU A 477 -22.09 -5.06 4.38
CA LEU A 477 -21.83 -5.18 2.95
C LEU A 477 -22.90 -6.03 2.23
N PRO A 478 -23.22 -5.70 0.97
CA PRO A 478 -23.92 -6.64 0.10
C PRO A 478 -23.11 -7.94 -0.09
N LYS A 479 -23.77 -9.07 -0.31
CA LYS A 479 -23.08 -10.35 -0.55
C LYS A 479 -22.05 -10.30 -1.69
N SER A 480 -22.31 -9.52 -2.73
CA SER A 480 -21.39 -9.32 -3.85
C SER A 480 -20.12 -8.56 -3.47
N GLU A 481 -20.14 -7.80 -2.38
CA GLU A 481 -19.02 -7.01 -1.88
C GLU A 481 -18.34 -7.64 -0.65
N ASN A 482 -18.96 -8.64 -0.02
CA ASN A 482 -18.39 -9.35 1.11
C ASN A 482 -17.45 -10.46 0.62
N ARG A 483 -16.24 -10.06 0.18
CA ARG A 483 -15.13 -10.96 -0.13
C ARG A 483 -14.18 -10.95 1.05
N TYR A 484 -14.25 -11.99 1.86
CA TYR A 484 -13.45 -12.10 3.08
C TYR A 484 -12.49 -13.29 3.03
N TRP A 485 -11.23 -13.04 3.41
CA TRP A 485 -10.18 -14.04 3.58
C TRP A 485 -9.67 -13.99 5.03
N PRO A 486 -9.78 -15.05 5.84
CA PRO A 486 -9.52 -14.97 7.28
C PRO A 486 -8.08 -14.65 7.66
N SER A 487 -7.10 -15.18 6.93
CA SER A 487 -5.68 -14.98 7.19
C SER A 487 -4.88 -15.09 5.90
N SER A 488 -3.90 -14.22 5.68
CA SER A 488 -2.97 -14.26 4.56
C SER A 488 -1.55 -14.51 5.08
N PRO A 489 -0.93 -15.70 4.78
CA PRO A 489 -1.58 -16.87 4.25
C PRO A 489 -2.23 -17.70 5.37
N SER A 490 -3.06 -18.66 4.97
CA SER A 490 -3.58 -19.68 5.90
C SER A 490 -2.69 -20.92 5.97
N ILE A 491 -1.76 -21.12 5.02
CA ILE A 491 -0.87 -22.27 4.96
C ILE A 491 0.56 -21.80 4.74
N GLY A 492 1.43 -22.10 5.69
CA GLY A 492 2.84 -21.71 5.66
C GLY A 492 3.64 -22.31 4.51
N TRP A 493 4.61 -21.56 4.00
CA TRP A 493 5.43 -21.90 2.83
C TRP A 493 6.21 -23.21 2.95
N GLY A 494 6.46 -23.71 4.15
CA GLY A 494 7.08 -25.02 4.39
C GLY A 494 6.17 -26.21 4.11
N LYS A 495 4.86 -25.99 3.89
CA LYS A 495 3.88 -27.03 3.61
C LYS A 495 3.62 -27.13 2.11
N LYS A 496 3.49 -28.38 1.60
CA LYS A 496 3.23 -28.62 0.17
C LYS A 496 1.91 -27.97 -0.29
N GLU A 497 0.92 -27.94 0.56
CA GLU A 497 -0.41 -27.41 0.30
C GLU A 497 -0.38 -25.90 0.01
N SER A 498 0.59 -25.15 0.54
CA SER A 498 0.75 -23.71 0.27
C SER A 498 0.97 -23.37 -1.20
N LEU A 499 1.45 -24.34 -1.99
CA LEU A 499 1.62 -24.17 -3.43
C LEU A 499 0.35 -24.49 -4.22
N THR A 500 -0.58 -25.28 -3.66
CA THR A 500 -1.69 -25.85 -4.42
C THR A 500 -3.05 -25.25 -4.12
N GLN A 501 -3.16 -24.42 -3.06
CA GLN A 501 -4.41 -23.76 -2.67
C GLN A 501 -4.16 -22.48 -1.89
N GLY A 502 -5.13 -21.54 -1.95
CA GLY A 502 -5.06 -20.24 -1.27
C GLY A 502 -3.97 -19.33 -1.83
N ASP A 503 -3.60 -18.37 -1.01
CA ASP A 503 -2.46 -17.50 -1.22
C ASP A 503 -1.23 -17.98 -0.44
N SER A 504 -0.05 -17.52 -0.81
CA SER A 504 1.21 -17.99 -0.21
C SER A 504 2.16 -16.82 0.06
N HIS A 505 2.76 -16.83 1.25
CA HIS A 505 3.95 -16.06 1.60
C HIS A 505 5.16 -16.99 1.47
N TYR A 506 5.88 -16.90 0.35
CA TYR A 506 7.03 -17.76 0.12
C TYR A 506 8.32 -17.11 0.58
N TRP A 507 8.80 -17.50 1.75
CA TRP A 507 10.02 -17.00 2.37
C TRP A 507 11.18 -18.03 2.38
N GLY A 508 11.12 -19.06 1.56
CA GLY A 508 12.25 -19.97 1.32
C GLY A 508 13.48 -19.24 0.82
N VAL A 509 13.32 -18.31 -0.12
CA VAL A 509 14.30 -17.28 -0.41
C VAL A 509 14.22 -16.22 0.69
N TRP A 510 15.33 -15.71 1.14
CA TRP A 510 15.56 -14.83 2.27
C TRP A 510 15.65 -15.58 3.60
N TRP A 511 14.55 -15.89 4.29
CA TRP A 511 14.55 -16.59 5.58
C TRP A 511 15.07 -18.02 5.51
N GLY A 512 14.69 -18.75 4.46
CA GLY A 512 15.12 -20.12 4.25
C GLY A 512 16.48 -20.27 3.59
N MET A 513 17.11 -19.16 3.18
CA MET A 513 18.40 -19.14 2.47
C MET A 513 18.45 -19.97 1.18
N GLU A 514 17.28 -20.31 0.61
CA GLU A 514 17.15 -21.00 -0.67
C GLU A 514 17.61 -20.09 -1.84
N PRO A 515 18.24 -20.61 -2.89
CA PRO A 515 18.65 -19.80 -4.04
C PRO A 515 17.47 -19.22 -4.81
N PHE A 516 17.68 -18.14 -5.57
CA PHE A 516 16.61 -17.46 -6.33
C PHE A 516 15.90 -18.38 -7.32
N GLU A 517 16.57 -19.39 -7.86
CA GLU A 517 16.00 -20.39 -8.77
C GLU A 517 14.87 -21.21 -8.16
N MET A 518 14.74 -21.20 -6.82
CA MET A 518 13.62 -21.86 -6.13
C MET A 518 12.29 -21.16 -6.38
N TYR A 519 12.27 -19.90 -6.73
CA TYR A 519 11.05 -19.20 -7.18
C TYR A 519 10.43 -19.83 -8.43
N GLU A 520 11.25 -20.42 -9.31
CA GLU A 520 10.75 -21.12 -10.49
C GLU A 520 10.15 -22.49 -10.17
N LYS A 521 10.61 -23.11 -9.08
CA LYS A 521 10.15 -24.44 -8.63
C LYS A 521 9.00 -24.40 -7.65
N LYS A 522 8.87 -23.30 -6.91
CA LYS A 522 7.90 -23.13 -5.83
C LYS A 522 6.85 -22.08 -6.18
N VAL A 523 6.15 -22.28 -7.30
CA VAL A 523 5.10 -21.38 -7.78
C VAL A 523 3.77 -21.71 -7.10
N PRO A 524 3.15 -20.78 -6.30
CA PRO A 524 1.87 -20.98 -5.67
C PRO A 524 0.69 -20.62 -6.60
N ARG A 525 -0.53 -20.82 -6.12
CA ARG A 525 -1.76 -20.35 -6.80
C ARG A 525 -1.84 -18.83 -6.86
N PHE A 526 -1.38 -18.18 -5.79
CA PHE A 526 -1.29 -16.73 -5.68
C PHE A 526 -0.11 -16.42 -4.72
N ALA A 527 0.85 -15.65 -5.18
CA ALA A 527 1.98 -15.22 -4.35
C ALA A 527 1.62 -13.85 -3.73
N SER A 528 1.20 -13.85 -2.47
CA SER A 528 0.80 -12.64 -1.75
C SER A 528 1.94 -11.98 -1.00
N GLU A 529 3.02 -12.71 -0.67
CA GLU A 529 4.30 -12.16 -0.22
C GLU A 529 5.48 -13.02 -0.66
N TYR A 530 6.55 -12.36 -1.05
CA TYR A 530 7.89 -12.88 -1.31
C TYR A 530 8.80 -11.67 -1.60
N GLY A 531 10.09 -11.79 -1.44
CA GLY A 531 10.96 -10.65 -1.74
C GLY A 531 12.40 -10.84 -1.29
N PHE A 532 13.19 -9.78 -1.51
CA PHE A 532 14.59 -9.73 -1.13
C PHE A 532 14.99 -8.30 -0.76
N GLN A 533 15.91 -8.11 0.21
CA GLN A 533 16.38 -6.78 0.59
C GLN A 533 17.41 -6.21 -0.39
N GLY A 534 17.41 -4.88 -0.51
CA GLY A 534 18.45 -4.11 -1.16
C GLY A 534 18.57 -2.74 -0.50
N MET A 535 19.75 -2.13 -0.59
CA MET A 535 19.96 -0.77 -0.08
C MET A 535 19.03 0.23 -0.77
N PRO A 536 18.65 1.32 -0.10
CA PRO A 536 17.95 2.42 -0.74
C PRO A 536 18.86 3.17 -1.72
N THR A 537 18.34 4.10 -2.48
CA THR A 537 19.15 4.94 -3.36
C THR A 537 20.22 5.70 -2.58
N LEU A 538 21.28 6.09 -3.24
CA LEU A 538 22.39 6.81 -2.60
C LEU A 538 21.93 8.13 -1.96
N GLU A 539 20.95 8.80 -2.56
CA GLU A 539 20.33 10.02 -2.03
C GLU A 539 19.67 9.74 -0.67
N THR A 540 18.91 8.66 -0.57
CA THR A 540 18.28 8.27 0.70
C THR A 540 19.32 7.82 1.72
N VAL A 541 20.39 7.12 1.32
CA VAL A 541 21.52 6.82 2.22
C VAL A 541 22.13 8.10 2.80
N ILE A 542 22.43 9.09 1.96
CA ILE A 542 22.98 10.39 2.42
C ILE A 542 22.01 11.08 3.38
N SER A 543 20.72 10.92 3.17
CA SER A 543 19.70 11.51 4.05
C SER A 543 19.70 10.94 5.47
N MET A 544 20.30 9.76 5.71
CA MET A 544 20.41 9.16 7.04
C MET A 544 21.37 9.92 7.97
N PHE A 545 22.29 10.70 7.42
CA PHE A 545 23.33 11.40 8.17
C PHE A 545 22.92 12.84 8.54
N SER A 546 23.22 13.25 9.76
CA SER A 546 23.04 14.64 10.19
C SER A 546 24.10 15.57 9.62
N VAL A 547 25.31 15.08 9.50
CA VAL A 547 26.47 15.76 8.90
C VAL A 547 27.04 14.89 7.79
N LYS A 548 27.63 15.50 6.76
CA LYS A 548 28.28 14.76 5.69
C LYS A 548 29.43 13.94 6.28
N ASP A 549 29.35 12.64 6.19
CA ASP A 549 30.35 11.68 6.70
C ASP A 549 30.83 10.78 5.56
N THR A 550 31.91 10.05 5.81
CA THR A 550 32.42 9.05 4.88
C THR A 550 31.41 7.87 4.80
N LEU A 551 30.92 7.61 3.61
CA LEU A 551 29.99 6.50 3.38
C LEU A 551 30.73 5.18 3.56
N SER A 552 30.29 4.39 4.52
CA SER A 552 30.82 3.07 4.82
C SER A 552 29.71 2.16 5.33
N LYS A 553 29.67 0.92 4.84
CA LYS A 553 28.74 -0.09 5.35
C LYS A 553 28.95 -0.46 6.83
N ASN A 554 30.11 -0.10 7.39
CA ASN A 554 30.43 -0.33 8.79
C ASN A 554 30.15 0.89 9.68
N SER A 555 29.65 2.01 9.12
CA SER A 555 29.28 3.16 9.94
C SER A 555 28.12 2.83 10.86
N ALA A 556 28.12 3.40 12.08
CA ALA A 556 27.04 3.19 13.05
C ALA A 556 25.66 3.57 12.48
N THR A 557 25.61 4.63 11.66
CA THR A 557 24.39 5.08 10.99
C THR A 557 23.86 4.01 10.03
N ILE A 558 24.68 3.49 9.12
CA ILE A 558 24.25 2.48 8.16
C ILE A 558 23.83 1.19 8.86
N LEU A 559 24.53 0.78 9.91
CA LEU A 559 24.18 -0.40 10.71
C LEU A 559 22.85 -0.20 11.45
N ALA A 560 22.58 0.98 12.01
CA ALA A 560 21.32 1.29 12.70
C ALA A 560 20.11 1.32 11.75
N HIS A 561 20.35 1.63 10.48
CA HIS A 561 19.33 1.66 9.42
C HIS A 561 19.20 0.30 8.67
N GLN A 562 19.57 -0.80 9.34
CA GLN A 562 19.22 -2.18 8.99
C GLN A 562 18.55 -2.81 10.20
N LYS A 563 17.27 -3.11 10.09
CA LYS A 563 16.49 -3.62 11.24
C LYS A 563 16.35 -5.13 11.26
N HIS A 564 16.58 -5.80 10.14
CA HIS A 564 16.60 -7.26 10.12
C HIS A 564 17.88 -7.79 10.78
N PRO A 565 17.79 -8.74 11.73
CA PRO A 565 18.91 -9.18 12.57
C PRO A 565 20.08 -9.81 11.78
N LYS A 566 19.80 -10.36 10.59
CA LYS A 566 20.80 -10.97 9.68
C LYS A 566 20.79 -10.33 8.30
N GLY A 567 20.29 -9.10 8.16
CA GLY A 567 20.07 -8.49 6.86
C GLY A 567 21.35 -8.34 6.05
N TRP A 568 22.43 -7.86 6.67
CA TRP A 568 23.73 -7.68 5.99
C TRP A 568 24.35 -9.01 5.60
N GLU A 569 24.33 -10.03 6.46
CA GLU A 569 24.86 -11.35 6.20
C GLU A 569 24.13 -12.01 5.03
N THR A 570 22.80 -11.94 5.05
CA THR A 570 21.95 -12.50 3.99
C THR A 570 22.21 -11.82 2.65
N ILE A 571 22.27 -10.47 2.61
CA ILE A 571 22.59 -9.74 1.37
C ILE A 571 23.97 -10.15 0.84
N ASN A 572 24.99 -10.20 1.72
CA ASN A 572 26.34 -10.57 1.32
C ASN A 572 26.43 -12.02 0.79
N GLU A 573 25.76 -12.97 1.44
CA GLU A 573 25.73 -14.37 1.03
C GLU A 573 25.11 -14.52 -0.37
N TYR A 574 23.96 -13.91 -0.63
CA TYR A 574 23.35 -13.97 -1.96
C TYR A 574 24.13 -13.17 -3.01
N MET A 575 24.77 -12.06 -2.61
CA MET A 575 25.61 -11.29 -3.51
C MET A 575 26.80 -12.16 -3.98
N GLN A 576 27.45 -12.91 -3.10
CA GLN A 576 28.52 -13.85 -3.45
C GLN A 576 28.06 -14.97 -4.39
N ARG A 577 26.79 -15.39 -4.29
CA ARG A 577 26.24 -16.42 -5.19
C ARG A 577 26.11 -15.93 -6.63
N ASP A 578 25.77 -14.65 -6.83
CA ASP A 578 25.35 -14.14 -8.15
C ASP A 578 26.22 -13.00 -8.69
N TYR A 579 26.96 -12.26 -7.86
CA TYR A 579 27.77 -11.09 -8.21
C TYR A 579 29.15 -11.16 -7.57
N ILE A 580 30.06 -10.31 -8.02
CA ILE A 580 31.29 -9.99 -7.28
C ILE A 580 30.90 -8.95 -6.21
N VAL A 581 31.34 -9.18 -4.97
CA VAL A 581 31.03 -8.26 -3.85
C VAL A 581 31.97 -7.06 -3.91
N PRO A 582 31.46 -5.83 -4.19
CA PRO A 582 32.31 -4.66 -4.25
C PRO A 582 32.85 -4.24 -2.88
N THR A 583 34.04 -3.66 -2.86
CA THR A 583 34.65 -3.05 -1.66
C THR A 583 34.25 -1.57 -1.51
N ASP A 584 34.10 -0.86 -2.63
CA ASP A 584 33.59 0.50 -2.65
C ASP A 584 32.12 0.58 -2.25
N PHE A 585 31.75 1.55 -1.44
CA PHE A 585 30.40 1.67 -0.91
C PHE A 585 29.34 1.99 -1.98
N VAL A 586 29.67 2.87 -2.93
CA VAL A 586 28.72 3.27 -3.99
C VAL A 586 28.45 2.10 -4.94
N GLN A 587 29.50 1.35 -5.28
CA GLN A 587 29.38 0.13 -6.07
C GLN A 587 28.63 -0.97 -5.31
N TYR A 588 28.88 -1.11 -4.00
CA TYR A 588 28.13 -2.05 -3.15
C TYR A 588 26.62 -1.70 -3.11
N ASN A 589 26.29 -0.41 -2.95
CA ASN A 589 24.90 0.07 -2.99
C ASN A 589 24.25 -0.29 -4.33
N TYR A 590 24.92 -0.03 -5.46
CA TYR A 590 24.45 -0.35 -6.79
C TYR A 590 24.21 -1.86 -6.97
N VAL A 591 25.19 -2.71 -6.64
CA VAL A 591 25.07 -4.16 -6.78
C VAL A 591 24.00 -4.74 -5.86
N SER A 592 23.84 -4.20 -4.65
CA SER A 592 22.78 -4.59 -3.70
C SER A 592 21.38 -4.38 -4.30
N GLN A 593 21.18 -3.28 -5.02
CA GLN A 593 19.91 -3.00 -5.70
C GLN A 593 19.70 -3.94 -6.91
N LEU A 594 20.76 -4.24 -7.69
CA LEU A 594 20.69 -5.20 -8.79
C LEU A 594 20.34 -6.61 -8.29
N LEU A 595 20.94 -7.04 -7.18
CA LEU A 595 20.68 -8.33 -6.54
C LEU A 595 19.20 -8.47 -6.16
N GLN A 596 18.64 -7.44 -5.51
CA GLN A 596 17.23 -7.37 -5.16
C GLN A 596 16.34 -7.46 -6.41
N ALA A 597 16.65 -6.66 -7.43
CA ALA A 597 15.91 -6.62 -8.68
C ALA A 597 15.92 -7.97 -9.41
N ARG A 598 17.10 -8.63 -9.47
CA ARG A 598 17.28 -9.94 -10.10
C ARG A 598 16.44 -11.03 -9.41
N GLY A 599 16.53 -11.13 -8.08
CA GLY A 599 15.79 -12.15 -7.33
C GLY A 599 14.29 -12.01 -7.49
N THR A 600 13.78 -10.78 -7.36
CA THR A 600 12.34 -10.50 -7.50
C THR A 600 11.87 -10.66 -8.96
N GLN A 601 12.70 -10.33 -9.94
CA GLN A 601 12.42 -10.57 -11.35
C GLN A 601 12.17 -12.05 -11.64
N ILE A 602 13.05 -12.94 -11.16
CA ILE A 602 12.91 -14.41 -11.35
C ILE A 602 11.57 -14.87 -10.80
N ALA A 603 11.16 -14.40 -9.62
CA ALA A 603 9.89 -14.73 -9.02
C ALA A 603 8.70 -14.25 -9.88
N ILE A 604 8.64 -12.95 -10.20
CA ILE A 604 7.53 -12.37 -10.99
C ILE A 604 7.37 -13.09 -12.33
N GLU A 605 8.49 -13.31 -13.03
CA GLU A 605 8.45 -13.97 -14.33
C GLU A 605 8.00 -15.44 -14.23
N ALA A 606 8.44 -16.18 -13.20
CA ALA A 606 7.99 -17.54 -12.94
C ALA A 606 6.48 -17.60 -12.64
N HIS A 607 5.99 -16.70 -11.79
CA HIS A 607 4.57 -16.60 -11.46
C HIS A 607 3.74 -16.32 -12.72
N ARG A 608 4.15 -15.36 -13.54
CA ARG A 608 3.43 -15.00 -14.76
C ARG A 608 3.46 -16.07 -15.84
N ARG A 609 4.59 -16.77 -16.00
CA ARG A 609 4.67 -17.94 -16.92
C ARG A 609 3.69 -19.04 -16.54
N ALA A 610 3.46 -19.24 -15.26
CA ALA A 610 2.62 -20.30 -14.74
C ALA A 610 1.10 -20.04 -14.91
N LYS A 611 0.69 -18.91 -15.48
CA LYS A 611 -0.72 -18.64 -15.78
C LYS A 611 -1.35 -19.74 -16.65
N PRO A 612 -2.57 -20.26 -16.37
CA PRO A 612 -3.51 -19.81 -15.33
C PRO A 612 -3.36 -20.49 -13.96
N TYR A 613 -2.33 -21.29 -13.73
CA TYR A 613 -2.09 -21.94 -12.43
C TYR A 613 -1.86 -20.91 -11.33
N ASN A 614 -0.94 -19.98 -11.55
CA ASN A 614 -0.75 -18.80 -10.73
C ASN A 614 -1.52 -17.62 -11.34
N MET A 615 -2.27 -16.90 -10.51
CA MET A 615 -3.09 -15.77 -10.97
C MET A 615 -2.82 -14.48 -10.19
N GLY A 616 -1.71 -14.40 -9.44
CA GLY A 616 -1.33 -13.15 -8.80
C GLY A 616 0.05 -13.16 -8.17
N SER A 617 0.66 -11.99 -8.17
CA SER A 617 2.02 -11.75 -7.69
C SER A 617 2.11 -10.39 -7.01
N LEU A 618 2.18 -10.38 -5.67
CA LEU A 618 2.33 -9.21 -4.81
C LEU A 618 3.64 -9.34 -4.05
N TYR A 619 4.69 -8.65 -4.47
CA TYR A 619 5.98 -8.73 -3.77
C TYR A 619 5.98 -7.94 -2.45
N TRP A 620 6.78 -8.37 -1.49
CA TRP A 620 7.13 -7.64 -0.29
C TRP A 620 8.41 -6.84 -0.56
N GLN A 621 8.44 -5.49 -0.53
CA GLN A 621 7.33 -4.56 -0.27
C GLN A 621 7.43 -3.34 -1.22
N LEU A 622 6.38 -2.52 -1.27
CA LEU A 622 6.32 -1.36 -2.18
C LEU A 622 7.23 -0.22 -1.73
N ASN A 623 7.13 0.19 -0.45
CA ASN A 623 7.70 1.44 0.07
C ASN A 623 8.30 1.29 1.46
N ASP A 624 9.00 2.32 1.92
CA ASP A 624 9.63 2.42 3.23
C ASP A 624 8.95 3.44 4.16
N VAL A 625 8.98 3.17 5.46
CA VAL A 625 8.47 4.04 6.53
C VAL A 625 9.52 5.11 6.96
N TRP A 626 10.78 4.81 6.84
CA TRP A 626 11.93 5.66 7.16
C TRP A 626 13.12 5.26 6.27
N PRO A 627 14.22 6.04 6.21
CA PRO A 627 15.39 5.64 5.43
C PRO A 627 16.00 4.33 5.97
N VAL A 628 16.05 3.27 5.17
CA VAL A 628 16.43 1.91 5.64
C VAL A 628 16.86 1.00 4.48
N THR A 629 17.68 0.00 4.79
CA THR A 629 17.90 -1.14 3.90
C THR A 629 16.77 -2.15 4.10
N SER A 630 15.97 -2.39 3.06
CA SER A 630 14.72 -3.14 3.15
C SER A 630 14.35 -3.85 1.85
N TRP A 631 13.20 -4.49 1.83
CA TRP A 631 12.59 -5.11 0.64
C TRP A 631 11.91 -4.10 -0.30
N ALA A 632 11.80 -2.84 0.10
CA ALA A 632 11.06 -1.83 -0.66
C ALA A 632 11.65 -1.61 -2.06
N SER A 633 10.74 -1.37 -3.02
CA SER A 633 11.10 -0.94 -4.38
C SER A 633 11.15 0.58 -4.52
N LEU A 634 10.37 1.30 -3.71
CA LEU A 634 10.41 2.74 -3.52
C LEU A 634 11.03 3.04 -2.16
N ASP A 635 12.11 3.81 -2.12
CA ASP A 635 12.70 4.17 -0.84
C ASP A 635 11.92 5.28 -0.10
N LYS A 636 12.35 5.65 1.10
CA LYS A 636 11.66 6.65 1.93
C LYS A 636 11.44 8.00 1.27
N LEU A 637 12.30 8.41 0.35
CA LEU A 637 12.14 9.67 -0.39
C LEU A 637 11.24 9.51 -1.62
N GLY A 638 10.76 8.30 -1.89
CA GLY A 638 9.95 7.95 -3.06
C GLY A 638 10.78 7.72 -4.32
N ASN A 639 12.10 7.56 -4.19
CA ASN A 639 12.97 7.26 -5.32
C ASN A 639 12.80 5.80 -5.76
N TRP A 640 12.86 5.58 -7.05
CA TRP A 640 12.80 4.25 -7.65
C TRP A 640 14.14 3.54 -7.50
N LYS A 641 14.14 2.42 -6.80
CA LYS A 641 15.29 1.50 -6.76
C LYS A 641 15.33 0.66 -8.04
N ALA A 642 16.44 -0.04 -8.30
CA ALA A 642 16.57 -0.96 -9.43
C ALA A 642 15.39 -1.95 -9.53
N LEU A 643 14.87 -2.40 -8.38
CA LEU A 643 13.70 -3.26 -8.30
C LEU A 643 12.46 -2.62 -8.95
N HIS A 644 12.19 -1.34 -8.72
CA HIS A 644 10.98 -0.70 -9.24
C HIS A 644 10.99 -0.58 -10.77
N TYR A 645 12.17 -0.26 -11.35
CA TYR A 645 12.36 -0.29 -12.81
C TYR A 645 12.20 -1.71 -13.38
N GLN A 646 12.71 -2.72 -12.66
CA GLN A 646 12.56 -4.11 -13.08
C GLN A 646 11.12 -4.57 -12.98
N VAL A 647 10.39 -4.20 -11.93
CA VAL A 647 8.95 -4.48 -11.77
C VAL A 647 8.14 -3.86 -12.92
N LYS A 648 8.43 -2.60 -13.31
CA LYS A 648 7.80 -1.95 -14.47
C LYS A 648 7.90 -2.82 -15.72
N ARG A 649 9.09 -3.37 -16.01
CA ARG A 649 9.33 -4.27 -17.14
C ARG A 649 8.64 -5.63 -16.98
N SER A 650 8.76 -6.23 -15.78
CA SER A 650 8.20 -7.55 -15.51
C SER A 650 6.67 -7.58 -15.42
N PHE A 651 6.02 -6.43 -15.19
CA PHE A 651 4.55 -6.28 -15.16
C PHE A 651 3.95 -5.71 -16.44
N GLU A 652 4.73 -5.51 -17.51
CA GLU A 652 4.17 -5.18 -18.81
C GLU A 652 3.08 -6.17 -19.23
N ASN A 653 2.03 -5.70 -19.92
CA ASN A 653 0.92 -6.57 -20.33
C ASN A 653 1.34 -7.69 -21.28
N VAL A 654 2.41 -7.48 -22.04
CA VAL A 654 3.05 -8.51 -22.87
C VAL A 654 4.47 -8.73 -22.34
N LEU A 655 4.72 -9.91 -21.79
CA LEU A 655 6.02 -10.26 -21.22
C LEU A 655 6.66 -11.40 -22.02
N ILE A 656 7.90 -11.22 -22.44
CA ILE A 656 8.77 -12.30 -22.93
C ILE A 656 9.57 -12.82 -21.73
N SER A 657 9.50 -14.11 -21.46
CA SER A 657 10.17 -14.73 -20.33
C SER A 657 10.84 -16.03 -20.72
N VAL A 658 11.99 -16.33 -20.10
CA VAL A 658 12.77 -17.55 -20.34
C VAL A 658 12.87 -18.32 -19.05
N GLU A 659 12.60 -19.61 -19.10
CA GLU A 659 12.81 -20.58 -18.03
C GLU A 659 13.97 -21.49 -18.41
N LYS A 660 14.92 -21.68 -17.51
CA LYS A 660 16.00 -22.66 -17.67
C LYS A 660 15.64 -23.94 -16.90
N GLU A 661 15.47 -25.03 -17.61
CA GLU A 661 15.29 -26.36 -17.01
C GLU A 661 16.42 -27.24 -17.50
N GLU A 662 17.34 -27.59 -16.60
CA GLU A 662 18.59 -28.30 -16.92
C GLU A 662 19.36 -27.56 -18.03
N ASN A 663 19.45 -28.16 -19.24
CA ASN A 663 20.15 -27.64 -20.41
C ASN A 663 19.18 -27.15 -21.51
N VAL A 664 17.92 -26.91 -21.16
CA VAL A 664 16.89 -26.43 -22.08
C VAL A 664 16.38 -25.07 -21.63
N TYR A 665 16.33 -24.12 -22.55
CA TYR A 665 15.78 -22.80 -22.35
C TYR A 665 14.39 -22.74 -22.99
N LYS A 666 13.36 -22.70 -22.17
CA LYS A 666 11.96 -22.61 -22.61
C LYS A 666 11.55 -21.16 -22.68
N ILE A 667 11.08 -20.71 -23.83
CA ILE A 667 10.74 -19.32 -24.10
C ILE A 667 9.22 -19.18 -24.14
N TYR A 668 8.71 -18.22 -23.38
CA TYR A 668 7.28 -17.94 -23.24
C TYR A 668 6.97 -16.50 -23.64
N ILE A 669 5.78 -16.30 -24.15
CA ILE A 669 5.13 -14.98 -24.24
C ILE A 669 3.87 -15.04 -23.39
N VAL A 670 3.80 -14.15 -22.39
CA VAL A 670 2.61 -13.94 -21.55
C VAL A 670 1.85 -12.75 -22.12
N ASN A 671 0.58 -12.93 -22.41
CA ASN A 671 -0.33 -11.90 -22.91
C ASN A 671 -1.44 -11.67 -21.89
N ASP A 672 -1.45 -10.53 -21.21
CA ASP A 672 -2.53 -10.11 -20.28
C ASP A 672 -3.59 -9.25 -20.98
N LEU A 673 -3.37 -8.88 -22.26
CA LEU A 673 -4.36 -8.14 -23.03
C LEU A 673 -5.59 -9.00 -23.33
N LEU A 674 -6.73 -8.35 -23.51
CA LEU A 674 -8.00 -8.97 -23.85
C LEU A 674 -8.17 -9.18 -25.37
N LYS A 675 -7.06 -9.22 -26.10
CA LYS A 675 -6.99 -9.45 -27.54
C LYS A 675 -5.85 -10.40 -27.88
N ASP A 676 -6.06 -11.22 -28.90
CA ASP A 676 -5.02 -12.08 -29.45
C ASP A 676 -3.92 -11.24 -30.12
N LEU A 677 -2.69 -11.70 -30.00
CA LEU A 677 -1.53 -11.11 -30.66
C LEU A 677 -1.02 -12.05 -31.74
N LYS A 678 -1.00 -11.55 -32.97
CA LYS A 678 -0.40 -12.25 -34.11
C LYS A 678 0.82 -11.47 -34.58
N GLY A 679 1.93 -12.16 -34.76
CA GLY A 679 3.16 -11.48 -35.12
C GLY A 679 4.34 -12.41 -35.27
N LYS A 680 5.51 -11.83 -35.45
CA LYS A 680 6.76 -12.54 -35.69
C LYS A 680 7.67 -12.40 -34.48
N VAL A 681 8.22 -13.51 -34.02
CA VAL A 681 9.28 -13.53 -33.00
C VAL A 681 10.62 -13.79 -33.69
N LYS A 682 11.60 -12.94 -33.40
CA LYS A 682 13.00 -13.14 -33.79
C LYS A 682 13.82 -13.53 -32.59
N PHE A 683 14.61 -14.57 -32.75
CA PHE A 683 15.57 -15.07 -31.77
C PHE A 683 16.97 -14.83 -32.29
N SER A 684 17.86 -14.30 -31.50
CA SER A 684 19.26 -14.10 -31.87
C SER A 684 20.17 -14.37 -30.68
N VAL A 685 21.16 -15.25 -30.82
CA VAL A 685 22.26 -15.32 -29.86
C VAL A 685 23.32 -14.34 -30.34
N ILE A 686 23.59 -13.32 -29.50
CA ILE A 686 24.44 -12.17 -29.82
C ILE A 686 25.64 -12.20 -28.86
N ASP A 687 26.86 -12.07 -29.38
CA ASP A 687 28.02 -11.89 -28.51
C ASP A 687 28.10 -10.44 -27.96
N PHE A 688 28.94 -10.22 -26.94
CA PHE A 688 29.05 -8.90 -26.30
C PHE A 688 29.61 -7.80 -27.20
N ASN A 689 30.16 -8.16 -28.37
CA ASN A 689 30.59 -7.22 -29.40
C ASN A 689 29.50 -6.91 -30.43
N GLY A 690 28.33 -7.51 -30.32
CA GLY A 690 27.17 -7.27 -31.20
C GLY A 690 27.09 -8.21 -32.41
N ASN A 691 27.93 -9.23 -32.49
CA ASN A 691 27.89 -10.16 -33.61
C ASN A 691 26.83 -11.24 -33.35
N LYS A 692 25.92 -11.44 -34.29
CA LYS A 692 24.91 -12.48 -34.26
C LYS A 692 25.57 -13.84 -34.55
N ARG A 693 25.54 -14.76 -33.59
CA ARG A 693 26.11 -16.11 -33.67
C ARG A 693 25.09 -17.13 -34.14
N TRP A 694 23.82 -16.88 -33.86
CA TRP A 694 22.71 -17.70 -34.30
C TRP A 694 21.47 -16.83 -34.45
N ILE A 695 20.63 -17.13 -35.44
CA ILE A 695 19.39 -16.41 -35.73
C ILE A 695 18.32 -17.41 -36.11
N ASN A 696 17.11 -17.20 -35.59
CA ASN A 696 15.90 -17.90 -36.01
C ASN A 696 14.70 -16.94 -35.94
N ASP A 697 13.65 -17.23 -36.70
CA ASP A 697 12.41 -16.47 -36.59
C ASP A 697 11.18 -17.41 -36.73
N LYS A 698 10.07 -17.00 -36.16
CA LYS A 698 8.85 -17.80 -36.16
C LYS A 698 7.62 -16.87 -36.11
N ASP A 699 6.63 -17.20 -36.92
CA ASP A 699 5.30 -16.59 -36.80
C ASP A 699 4.54 -17.26 -35.65
N VAL A 700 3.90 -16.45 -34.81
CA VAL A 700 3.19 -16.92 -33.63
C VAL A 700 1.82 -16.24 -33.49
N THR A 701 0.91 -16.99 -32.87
CA THR A 701 -0.35 -16.44 -32.36
C THR A 701 -0.40 -16.68 -30.87
N ILE A 702 -0.47 -15.60 -30.08
CA ILE A 702 -0.57 -15.65 -28.62
C ILE A 702 -2.00 -15.25 -28.26
N LEU A 703 -2.74 -16.19 -27.72
CA LEU A 703 -4.14 -15.96 -27.33
C LEU A 703 -4.23 -14.90 -26.21
N SER A 704 -5.35 -14.20 -26.19
CA SER A 704 -5.66 -13.24 -25.12
C SER A 704 -5.66 -13.90 -23.76
N ASN A 705 -5.14 -13.19 -22.77
CA ASN A 705 -5.12 -13.59 -21.37
C ASN A 705 -4.45 -14.95 -21.08
N THR A 706 -3.39 -15.30 -21.82
CA THR A 706 -2.67 -16.59 -21.69
C THR A 706 -1.16 -16.44 -21.52
N SER A 707 -0.52 -17.52 -21.06
CA SER A 707 0.91 -17.75 -21.17
C SER A 707 1.17 -18.87 -22.19
N THR A 708 1.97 -18.60 -23.19
CA THR A 708 2.22 -19.54 -24.30
C THR A 708 3.71 -19.83 -24.44
N LYS A 709 4.10 -21.09 -24.32
CA LYS A 709 5.43 -21.54 -24.69
C LYS A 709 5.59 -21.53 -26.21
N ILE A 710 6.57 -20.75 -26.70
CA ILE A 710 6.74 -20.50 -28.14
C ILE A 710 7.95 -21.24 -28.73
N MET A 711 8.97 -21.52 -27.89
CA MET A 711 10.21 -22.18 -28.35
C MET A 711 10.91 -22.88 -27.21
N GLU A 712 11.71 -23.89 -27.56
CA GLU A 712 12.76 -24.49 -26.72
C GLU A 712 14.10 -24.37 -27.44
N LEU A 713 15.10 -23.93 -26.71
CA LEU A 713 16.48 -23.80 -27.17
C LEU A 713 17.33 -24.79 -26.38
N ASN A 714 18.05 -25.67 -27.05
CA ASN A 714 18.90 -26.71 -26.46
C ASN A 714 20.38 -26.48 -26.74
N ASP A 715 21.22 -27.28 -26.13
CA ASP A 715 22.69 -27.20 -26.24
C ASP A 715 23.22 -27.37 -27.67
N GLU A 716 22.49 -28.06 -28.55
CA GLU A 716 22.92 -28.23 -29.94
C GLU A 716 22.99 -26.90 -30.67
N VAL A 717 22.00 -26.03 -30.44
CA VAL A 717 21.92 -24.68 -31.01
C VAL A 717 23.05 -23.79 -30.44
N LEU A 718 23.42 -24.02 -29.21
CA LEU A 718 24.43 -23.22 -28.48
C LEU A 718 25.84 -23.76 -28.65
N LYS A 719 26.03 -24.87 -29.35
CA LYS A 719 27.33 -25.51 -29.56
C LYS A 719 28.35 -24.56 -30.23
N GLY A 720 29.48 -24.40 -29.59
CA GLY A 720 30.56 -23.52 -30.07
C GLY A 720 30.38 -22.04 -29.74
N ILE A 721 29.33 -21.68 -29.03
CA ILE A 721 29.08 -20.30 -28.52
C ILE A 721 29.56 -20.24 -27.07
N SER A 722 30.39 -19.26 -26.73
CA SER A 722 30.78 -18.98 -25.35
C SER A 722 29.62 -18.30 -24.61
N LEU A 723 28.93 -19.02 -23.73
CA LEU A 723 27.78 -18.54 -22.98
C LEU A 723 28.12 -17.40 -21.99
N THR A 724 29.39 -17.35 -21.53
CA THR A 724 29.90 -16.23 -20.69
C THR A 724 30.10 -14.93 -21.47
N LYS A 725 30.08 -14.98 -22.83
CA LYS A 725 30.30 -13.83 -23.72
C LYS A 725 29.14 -13.56 -24.67
N ALA A 726 27.97 -14.17 -24.43
CA ALA A 726 26.80 -14.04 -25.29
C ALA A 726 25.51 -13.99 -24.48
N PHE A 727 24.45 -13.48 -25.10
CA PHE A 727 23.10 -13.48 -24.57
C PHE A 727 22.09 -13.84 -25.67
N LEU A 728 20.92 -14.31 -25.27
CA LEU A 728 19.78 -14.54 -26.14
C LEU A 728 18.94 -13.25 -26.21
N ARG A 729 18.82 -12.67 -27.40
CA ARG A 729 17.91 -11.58 -27.72
C ARG A 729 16.65 -12.15 -28.32
N ILE A 730 15.49 -11.82 -27.74
CA ILE A 730 14.19 -12.21 -28.23
C ILE A 730 13.42 -10.94 -28.53
N GLU A 731 12.88 -10.84 -29.75
CA GLU A 731 12.13 -9.68 -30.21
C GLU A 731 10.79 -10.16 -30.78
N PHE A 732 9.69 -9.67 -30.25
CA PHE A 732 8.35 -9.95 -30.73
C PHE A 732 7.73 -8.69 -31.28
N GLU A 733 7.27 -8.74 -32.52
CA GLU A 733 6.57 -7.64 -33.18
C GLU A 733 5.13 -8.07 -33.50
N SER A 734 4.16 -7.30 -33.00
CA SER A 734 2.73 -7.53 -33.23
C SER A 734 1.99 -6.22 -33.32
N ASN A 735 1.20 -6.03 -34.38
CA ASN A 735 0.37 -4.84 -34.59
C ASN A 735 1.15 -3.50 -34.53
N GLY A 736 2.42 -3.49 -34.94
CA GLY A 736 3.29 -2.31 -34.90
C GLY A 736 3.99 -2.06 -33.57
N GLU A 737 3.63 -2.80 -32.52
CA GLU A 737 4.29 -2.77 -31.23
C GLU A 737 5.46 -3.75 -31.19
N LYS A 738 6.54 -3.36 -30.47
CA LYS A 738 7.75 -4.17 -30.34
C LYS A 738 8.02 -4.46 -28.87
N TYR A 739 8.20 -5.73 -28.58
CA TYR A 739 8.57 -6.24 -27.26
C TYR A 739 9.92 -6.92 -27.37
N SER A 740 10.78 -6.77 -26.37
CA SER A 740 12.11 -7.39 -26.43
C SER A 740 12.61 -7.83 -25.07
N ARG A 741 13.45 -8.87 -25.08
CA ARG A 741 14.10 -9.41 -23.89
C ARG A 741 15.53 -9.81 -24.19
N ASN A 742 16.46 -9.47 -23.28
CA ASN A 742 17.79 -10.04 -23.24
C ASN A 742 17.83 -11.10 -22.12
N TYR A 743 18.28 -12.29 -22.43
CA TYR A 743 18.48 -13.37 -21.45
C TYR A 743 19.94 -13.76 -21.45
N PHE A 744 20.60 -13.63 -20.31
CA PHE A 744 21.98 -14.02 -20.09
C PHE A 744 22.04 -15.46 -19.60
N PHE A 745 22.87 -16.28 -20.20
CA PHE A 745 22.95 -17.71 -19.93
C PHE A 745 23.62 -18.03 -18.59
N GLU A 746 24.54 -17.14 -18.16
CA GLU A 746 25.34 -17.29 -16.95
C GLU A 746 24.97 -16.20 -15.91
N LYS A 747 25.41 -16.43 -14.66
CA LYS A 747 25.22 -15.46 -13.58
C LYS A 747 26.03 -14.19 -13.83
N PRO A 748 25.60 -13.02 -13.31
CA PRO A 748 26.30 -11.76 -13.52
C PRO A 748 27.81 -11.81 -13.23
N LYS A 749 28.25 -12.51 -12.18
CA LYS A 749 29.69 -12.65 -11.83
C LYS A 749 30.50 -13.45 -12.82
N ASP A 750 29.84 -14.34 -13.58
CA ASP A 750 30.50 -15.28 -14.51
C ASP A 750 30.57 -14.72 -15.93
N LEU A 751 29.99 -13.51 -16.17
CA LEU A 751 30.02 -12.86 -17.48
C LEU A 751 31.42 -12.28 -17.77
N ALA A 752 31.97 -12.59 -18.91
CA ALA A 752 33.25 -12.04 -19.37
C ALA A 752 33.06 -10.68 -20.05
N LEU A 753 32.59 -9.71 -19.27
CA LEU A 753 32.33 -8.33 -19.75
C LEU A 753 33.67 -7.65 -20.15
N THR A 754 33.61 -6.77 -21.13
CA THR A 754 34.67 -5.87 -21.53
C THR A 754 34.29 -4.43 -21.28
N LYS A 755 35.27 -3.55 -21.07
CA LYS A 755 34.99 -2.13 -20.74
C LYS A 755 34.20 -1.46 -21.85
N PRO A 756 32.97 -0.99 -21.57
CA PRO A 756 32.15 -0.30 -22.56
C PRO A 756 32.63 1.15 -22.72
N THR A 757 32.55 1.66 -23.95
CA THR A 757 32.64 3.08 -24.22
C THR A 757 31.23 3.62 -24.44
N ILE A 758 30.67 4.25 -23.43
CA ILE A 758 29.32 4.79 -23.47
C ILE A 758 29.38 6.21 -24.04
N LYS A 759 28.61 6.45 -25.10
CA LYS A 759 28.49 7.75 -25.77
C LYS A 759 27.15 8.38 -25.39
N ILE A 760 27.17 9.67 -25.06
CA ILE A 760 26.02 10.47 -24.74
C ILE A 760 25.90 11.59 -25.77
N LYS A 761 24.72 11.74 -26.35
CA LYS A 761 24.37 12.85 -27.22
C LYS A 761 23.19 13.57 -26.62
N LYS A 762 23.39 14.77 -26.11
CA LYS A 762 22.34 15.62 -25.55
C LYS A 762 21.35 16.00 -26.64
N ILE A 763 20.05 15.81 -26.38
CA ILE A 763 18.94 16.20 -27.26
C ILE A 763 18.40 17.55 -26.79
N ASN A 764 18.10 17.66 -25.47
CA ASN A 764 17.67 18.91 -24.85
C ASN A 764 18.10 18.96 -23.37
N HIS A 765 17.48 19.80 -22.53
CA HIS A 765 17.88 20.02 -21.14
C HIS A 765 17.60 18.82 -20.21
N ASN A 766 16.65 17.94 -20.54
CA ASN A 766 16.29 16.76 -19.75
C ASN A 766 16.31 15.45 -20.55
N GLN A 767 16.80 15.48 -21.80
CA GLN A 767 16.77 14.31 -22.67
C GLN A 767 18.10 14.11 -23.38
N PHE A 768 18.53 12.86 -23.48
CA PHE A 768 19.75 12.48 -24.22
C PHE A 768 19.60 11.10 -24.86
N GLU A 769 20.36 10.91 -25.94
CA GLU A 769 20.58 9.62 -26.58
C GLU A 769 21.84 8.97 -26.00
N ILE A 770 21.77 7.68 -25.69
CA ILE A 770 22.87 6.91 -25.11
C ILE A 770 23.14 5.66 -25.96
N SER A 771 24.41 5.34 -26.23
CA SER A 771 24.83 4.18 -27.00
C SER A 771 26.16 3.63 -26.52
N THR A 772 26.55 2.43 -26.99
CA THR A 772 27.77 1.75 -26.57
C THR A 772 28.45 1.02 -27.73
N ASN A 773 29.76 0.77 -27.62
CA ASN A 773 30.55 -0.01 -28.60
C ASN A 773 30.51 -1.52 -28.32
N VAL A 774 30.37 -1.94 -27.05
CA VAL A 774 30.23 -3.34 -26.59
C VAL A 774 29.10 -3.39 -25.58
N LEU A 775 28.60 -4.57 -25.20
CA LEU A 775 27.54 -4.68 -24.19
C LEU A 775 27.91 -3.90 -22.91
N ALA A 776 27.06 -2.96 -22.55
CA ALA A 776 27.06 -2.35 -21.22
C ALA A 776 25.84 -2.85 -20.44
N LYS A 777 26.11 -3.75 -19.47
CA LYS A 777 25.06 -4.43 -18.72
C LYS A 777 24.65 -3.60 -17.49
N ASP A 778 23.33 -3.59 -17.21
CA ASP A 778 22.73 -2.97 -16.04
C ASP A 778 23.14 -1.49 -15.86
N VAL A 779 23.09 -0.70 -16.94
CA VAL A 779 23.50 0.71 -16.94
C VAL A 779 22.71 1.50 -15.92
N TYR A 780 23.42 2.11 -14.97
CA TYR A 780 22.86 2.95 -13.93
C TYR A 780 23.17 4.42 -14.19
N LEU A 781 22.13 5.19 -14.30
CA LEU A 781 22.16 6.63 -14.51
C LEU A 781 21.89 7.33 -13.18
N LEU A 782 22.85 8.14 -12.72
CA LEU A 782 22.75 8.88 -11.47
C LEU A 782 22.92 10.39 -11.75
N ASP A 783 21.90 11.17 -11.44
CA ASP A 783 21.94 12.63 -11.46
C ASP A 783 21.16 13.14 -10.25
N GLU A 784 21.70 14.09 -9.51
CA GLU A 784 21.11 14.57 -8.26
C GLU A 784 19.66 15.06 -8.45
N ASN A 785 18.76 14.61 -7.60
CA ASN A 785 17.35 14.96 -7.62
C ASN A 785 16.65 14.68 -8.97
N ASN A 786 17.09 13.66 -9.69
CA ASN A 786 16.53 13.30 -10.98
C ASN A 786 16.11 11.82 -11.03
N GLN A 787 14.94 11.57 -11.55
CA GLN A 787 14.45 10.24 -11.89
C GLN A 787 14.31 10.17 -13.41
N PHE A 788 14.82 9.08 -13.98
CA PHE A 788 14.74 8.81 -15.41
C PHE A 788 13.53 7.93 -15.73
N ASP A 789 13.02 8.03 -16.94
CA ASP A 789 11.91 7.19 -17.47
C ASP A 789 12.28 5.70 -17.57
N ASP A 790 13.61 5.39 -17.73
CA ASP A 790 14.17 4.06 -17.58
C ASP A 790 15.57 4.14 -16.92
N ASN A 791 15.97 3.08 -16.22
CA ASN A 791 17.28 2.97 -15.56
C ASN A 791 17.61 1.49 -15.30
N PHE A 792 18.86 1.17 -14.96
CA PHE A 792 19.32 -0.21 -14.75
C PHE A 792 18.95 -1.13 -15.94
N PHE A 793 19.33 -0.72 -17.12
CA PHE A 793 19.04 -1.41 -18.38
C PHE A 793 20.30 -1.85 -19.11
N ASP A 794 20.16 -2.78 -20.05
CA ASP A 794 21.27 -3.17 -20.93
C ASP A 794 21.36 -2.24 -22.14
N LEU A 795 22.58 -1.78 -22.48
CA LEU A 795 22.89 -1.18 -23.76
C LEU A 795 23.59 -2.21 -24.66
N ILE A 796 23.02 -2.43 -25.82
CA ILE A 796 23.51 -3.38 -26.82
C ILE A 796 24.29 -2.62 -27.88
N PRO A 797 25.43 -3.16 -28.37
CA PRO A 797 26.16 -2.56 -29.47
C PRO A 797 25.28 -2.35 -30.70
N ASN A 798 25.48 -1.22 -31.40
CA ASN A 798 24.72 -0.80 -32.57
C ASN A 798 23.23 -0.43 -32.31
N GLU A 799 22.82 -0.34 -31.04
CA GLU A 799 21.54 0.23 -30.65
C GLU A 799 21.75 1.50 -29.82
N SER A 800 20.81 2.44 -29.92
CA SER A 800 20.76 3.61 -29.04
C SER A 800 19.43 3.65 -28.28
N ARG A 801 19.45 4.32 -27.13
CA ARG A 801 18.25 4.58 -26.33
C ARG A 801 18.14 6.08 -26.09
N ILE A 802 16.92 6.58 -26.13
CA ILE A 802 16.60 7.94 -25.68
C ILE A 802 16.11 7.84 -24.24
N ILE A 803 16.74 8.60 -23.37
CA ILE A 803 16.40 8.63 -21.92
C ILE A 803 15.92 10.03 -21.57
N THR A 804 14.86 10.09 -20.79
CA THR A 804 14.25 11.35 -20.34
C THR A 804 14.29 11.43 -18.81
N GLY A 805 14.89 12.50 -18.30
CA GLY A 805 14.82 12.84 -16.87
C GLY A 805 13.56 13.63 -16.53
N LYS A 806 13.01 13.44 -15.33
CA LYS A 806 11.90 14.29 -14.84
C LYS A 806 12.33 15.76 -14.68
N ASN A 807 13.62 15.99 -14.38
CA ASN A 807 14.22 17.31 -14.17
C ASN A 807 15.34 17.60 -15.19
N ILE A 808 15.86 18.83 -15.15
CA ILE A 808 17.05 19.21 -15.92
C ILE A 808 18.25 18.40 -15.46
N ILE A 809 18.93 17.75 -16.40
CA ILE A 809 20.13 16.94 -16.14
C ILE A 809 21.33 17.87 -15.94
N LYS A 810 22.03 17.71 -14.80
CA LYS A 810 23.13 18.58 -14.38
C LYS A 810 24.47 17.87 -14.33
N ASN A 811 24.56 16.77 -13.59
CA ASN A 811 25.79 16.05 -13.25
C ASN A 811 25.63 14.55 -13.45
N LEU A 812 25.26 14.14 -14.67
CA LEU A 812 25.01 12.74 -14.98
C LEU A 812 26.29 11.90 -14.80
N LYS A 813 26.22 10.93 -13.89
CA LYS A 813 27.20 9.85 -13.75
C LYS A 813 26.60 8.57 -14.28
N ILE A 814 27.42 7.74 -14.91
CA ILE A 814 26.98 6.49 -15.51
C ILE A 814 27.86 5.38 -14.99
N TYR A 815 27.23 4.32 -14.52
CA TYR A 815 27.87 3.07 -14.09
C TYR A 815 27.33 1.92 -14.93
N SER A 816 28.11 0.86 -15.03
CA SER A 816 27.69 -0.41 -15.60
C SER A 816 28.19 -1.54 -14.70
N LEU A 817 27.69 -2.77 -14.89
CA LEU A 817 28.16 -3.92 -14.10
C LEU A 817 29.67 -4.15 -14.26
N TYR A 818 30.26 -3.82 -15.44
CA TYR A 818 31.69 -3.89 -15.67
C TYR A 818 32.50 -3.13 -14.61
N ASP A 819 32.03 -1.98 -14.17
CA ASP A 819 32.76 -1.09 -13.24
C ASP A 819 32.90 -1.74 -11.84
N THR A 820 32.10 -2.75 -11.54
CA THR A 820 32.13 -3.47 -10.25
C THR A 820 32.94 -4.77 -10.28
N MET A 821 33.35 -5.22 -11.45
CA MET A 821 34.03 -6.52 -11.62
C MET A 821 35.55 -6.45 -11.55
N ASN A 822 36.13 -5.26 -11.59
CA ASN A 822 37.61 -5.08 -11.64
C ASN A 822 38.10 -4.29 -10.44
N ALA A 823 38.31 -4.96 -9.31
CA ALA A 823 38.89 -4.37 -8.09
C ALA A 823 40.38 -3.98 -8.18
N GLU A 824 41.08 -4.30 -9.30
CA GLU A 824 42.52 -4.04 -9.45
C GLU A 824 42.87 -2.67 -10.05
N ASN A 825 41.91 -1.83 -10.39
CA ASN A 825 42.13 -0.52 -11.02
C ASN A 825 41.58 0.67 -10.20
N GLN A 826 41.65 0.62 -8.88
CA GLN A 826 41.36 1.78 -8.03
C GLN A 826 42.55 2.18 -7.18
#